data_1935b108f2449a4e9bc0cd8099c38ca5
#
_entry.id   1935b108f2449a4e9bc0cd8099c38ca5
#
_cell.length_a   1.000
_cell.length_b   1.000
_cell.length_c   1.000
_cell.angle_alpha   90.00
_cell.angle_beta   90.00
_cell.angle_gamma   90.00
#
_symmetry.space_group_name_H-M   'P 1'
#
loop_
_entity.id
_entity.type
_entity.pdbx_description
1 polymer ?
#
loop_
_entity_poly.entity_id
_entity_poly.type
_entity_poly.pdbx_seq_one_letter_code
_entity_poly.pdbx_strand_id
1 'polypeptide(L)'
;MTTELVAFDLETTGLSPKSERVIEIGAVRFREDGVTIRELQLLVDPGIGVPLPVQRLTGITSADLAGQPSPLEAMAQLAEFCEGAELVGHGTAFDLAFCSQILPDTFGRRGAMDTLELGRILLPLAGSHNLGALSRQLGLHHERPHRALSDAQATAELFRWLLVEAASLRRSTFSEMRRVAAQAGTSLGHFFDLAVVERGAHPELEARPHPAGEGLATAPGPTAGAVVSGTAGTEEPTRSERDSLLFGPLDDAAVSLIGPGGPLAERPGYEYRETQEQMARAVAQSLERGGRLLVEAGTGVGKTLGYLAPLAIWIERGRGRAVVATHTITLQEQLATRELPALQPHLPRPLGWAMLKGRSHYISLRRFQRHLRRGDVGPRGADLDVIRFKLKLLRWLDLTRTGDRAELHLGALERELWRAVESTGDDCLGSICANWGDGACHMVAARRTAATAELVVTNHALLLSDESAAGHLLGDYSALVVDEAHHLEEQATQAGGHRLRSADVLRALDRLPDVLDVDLASALEACRDAAGRLFGEAKGLLAERLGGGGGAPTGSLSVTDDLLAEPRLQPLVRNAHHAVSALGRAAEALRAAGPASLQTDLLPQPDREAEELALAASALEGSAGAIDDVLLHRREGHVAWMELRAEQAELRDAPVAAGTALGEGLLDAARTVVLTSATLAIAGDFGFVRERLGLGARTEELALPSPFDYLTQALCIVITDIPPYDDPEYEQALATITAGIGRRLGGRTLGLFTGYGALRRVRDLVGRRLAGSQISVVAQGLDGTRRQLLASFVENPRTVLLGTSTFWEGIDVPGDALQCVIIAKLPFAVPTDPLVRARTAELRDPFGSYVLPEAVIRLRQGFGRLIRSGTDRGVVVIADSRLQTRDYARRFLEALPPATVAREPVSGVVARVAEFVGGTVDGGESIPW
;
A
#
# COMPACT_ATOMS: atom_id res chain seq x y z
N MET A 1 33.92 32.06 13.14
CA MET A 1 34.84 30.96 12.74
C MET A 1 34.05 30.10 11.79
N THR A 2 34.58 29.80 10.62
CA THR A 2 33.95 28.90 9.65
C THR A 2 34.03 27.47 10.19
N THR A 3 32.90 26.74 10.18
CA THR A 3 32.82 25.35 10.64
C THR A 3 33.49 24.44 9.64
N GLU A 4 34.41 23.60 10.10
CA GLU A 4 35.01 22.55 9.28
C GLU A 4 34.27 21.25 9.43
N LEU A 5 34.04 20.58 8.31
CA LEU A 5 33.24 19.38 8.15
C LEU A 5 34.08 18.28 7.51
N VAL A 6 33.81 17.02 7.84
CA VAL A 6 34.41 15.86 7.18
C VAL A 6 33.31 14.93 6.70
N ALA A 7 33.14 14.85 5.37
CA ALA A 7 32.35 13.80 4.75
C ALA A 7 33.22 12.53 4.63
N PHE A 8 32.69 11.38 5.03
CA PHE A 8 33.40 10.11 4.98
C PHE A 8 32.45 8.96 4.58
N ASP A 9 33.08 7.94 4.02
CA ASP A 9 32.43 6.72 3.56
C ASP A 9 33.38 5.53 3.71
N LEU A 10 32.84 4.32 3.95
CA LEU A 10 33.61 3.09 4.13
C LEU A 10 33.14 2.01 3.17
N GLU A 11 34.10 1.35 2.50
CA GLU A 11 33.81 0.08 1.85
C GLU A 11 34.22 -1.09 2.76
N THR A 12 33.41 -2.15 2.76
CA THR A 12 33.57 -3.26 3.71
C THR A 12 33.41 -4.62 3.03
N THR A 13 33.87 -5.70 3.66
CA THR A 13 33.70 -7.08 3.16
C THR A 13 32.25 -7.56 3.25
N GLY A 14 31.38 -6.84 3.96
CA GLY A 14 29.95 -7.15 4.11
C GLY A 14 29.26 -6.28 5.16
N LEU A 15 28.03 -6.61 5.53
CA LEU A 15 27.15 -5.68 6.25
C LEU A 15 27.28 -5.68 7.78
N SER A 16 27.90 -6.70 8.38
CA SER A 16 27.94 -6.85 9.84
C SER A 16 29.29 -6.43 10.43
N PRO A 17 29.36 -5.36 11.21
CA PRO A 17 30.62 -4.94 11.85
C PRO A 17 31.28 -6.04 12.69
N LYS A 18 30.51 -6.99 13.26
CA LYS A 18 31.03 -8.07 14.12
C LYS A 18 31.85 -9.10 13.36
N SER A 19 31.47 -9.42 12.11
CA SER A 19 32.10 -10.47 11.30
C SER A 19 32.89 -9.93 10.12
N GLU A 20 32.56 -8.75 9.65
CA GLU A 20 33.11 -8.13 8.45
C GLU A 20 34.18 -7.09 8.79
N ARG A 21 34.91 -6.64 7.77
CA ARG A 21 36.07 -5.73 7.91
C ARG A 21 36.01 -4.60 6.89
N VAL A 22 36.61 -3.46 7.24
CA VAL A 22 36.81 -2.32 6.35
C VAL A 22 37.91 -2.66 5.32
N ILE A 23 37.67 -2.29 4.05
CA ILE A 23 38.60 -2.49 2.92
C ILE A 23 39.03 -1.19 2.25
N GLU A 24 38.20 -0.12 2.37
CA GLU A 24 38.59 1.22 1.90
C GLU A 24 37.97 2.27 2.84
N ILE A 25 38.71 3.36 3.07
CA ILE A 25 38.27 4.58 3.76
C ILE A 25 38.43 5.76 2.81
N GLY A 26 37.35 6.51 2.59
CA GLY A 26 37.36 7.78 1.90
C GLY A 26 36.87 8.90 2.80
N ALA A 27 37.58 10.04 2.81
CA ALA A 27 37.12 11.20 3.55
C ALA A 27 37.49 12.51 2.86
N VAL A 28 36.62 13.51 2.96
CA VAL A 28 36.81 14.85 2.41
C VAL A 28 36.61 15.86 3.51
N ARG A 29 37.64 16.65 3.84
CA ARG A 29 37.52 17.77 4.76
C ARG A 29 37.18 19.03 3.98
N PHE A 30 36.12 19.70 4.34
CA PHE A 30 35.62 20.87 3.63
C PHE A 30 35.01 21.90 4.61
N ARG A 31 34.78 23.11 4.14
CA ARG A 31 34.11 24.16 4.88
C ARG A 31 32.62 24.22 4.51
N GLU A 32 31.84 24.84 5.36
CA GLU A 32 30.39 25.08 5.13
C GLU A 32 30.10 25.79 3.79
N ASP A 33 31.03 26.56 3.24
CA ASP A 33 30.93 27.19 1.92
C ASP A 33 31.18 26.21 0.75
N GLY A 34 31.54 24.97 1.04
CA GLY A 34 31.79 23.91 0.06
C GLY A 34 33.24 23.81 -0.43
N VAL A 35 34.14 24.63 0.09
CA VAL A 35 35.54 24.57 -0.30
C VAL A 35 36.21 23.36 0.33
N THR A 36 36.72 22.46 -0.51
CA THR A 36 37.52 21.31 -0.08
C THR A 36 38.90 21.77 0.45
N ILE A 37 39.26 21.30 1.65
CA ILE A 37 40.54 21.60 2.31
C ILE A 37 41.52 20.47 2.09
N ARG A 38 41.11 19.22 2.31
CA ARG A 38 41.95 18.02 2.21
C ARG A 38 41.08 16.80 1.88
N GLU A 39 41.74 15.82 1.27
CA GLU A 39 41.14 14.51 0.98
C GLU A 39 42.00 13.40 1.57
N LEU A 40 41.35 12.29 1.94
CA LEU A 40 41.98 11.09 2.46
C LEU A 40 41.37 9.88 1.72
N GLN A 41 42.25 9.04 1.16
CA GLN A 41 41.89 7.75 0.61
C GLN A 41 42.87 6.69 1.13
N LEU A 42 42.37 5.67 1.75
CA LEU A 42 43.16 4.57 2.32
C LEU A 42 42.56 3.24 1.89
N LEU A 43 43.33 2.40 1.27
CA LEU A 43 43.05 0.99 1.17
C LEU A 43 43.47 0.32 2.48
N VAL A 44 42.71 -0.69 2.92
CA VAL A 44 42.85 -1.33 4.24
C VAL A 44 42.97 -2.84 4.06
N ASP A 45 44.04 -3.43 4.63
CA ASP A 45 44.16 -4.89 4.66
C ASP A 45 43.22 -5.48 5.73
N PRO A 46 42.10 -6.14 5.34
CA PRO A 46 41.13 -6.66 6.30
C PRO A 46 41.61 -7.88 7.06
N GLY A 47 42.76 -8.48 6.67
CA GLY A 47 43.27 -9.75 7.20
C GLY A 47 42.40 -10.98 6.82
N ILE A 48 41.37 -10.79 5.97
CA ILE A 48 40.47 -11.81 5.45
C ILE A 48 40.25 -11.60 3.95
N GLY A 49 39.85 -12.66 3.24
CA GLY A 49 39.58 -12.55 1.81
C GLY A 49 38.37 -11.68 1.51
N VAL A 50 38.43 -10.88 0.45
CA VAL A 50 37.32 -10.05 -0.02
C VAL A 50 36.32 -10.95 -0.78
N PRO A 51 35.02 -10.98 -0.41
CA PRO A 51 34.04 -11.79 -1.13
C PRO A 51 33.87 -11.36 -2.59
N LEU A 52 33.67 -12.30 -3.52
CA LEU A 52 33.49 -12.01 -4.95
C LEU A 52 32.39 -10.98 -5.26
N PRO A 53 31.22 -10.97 -4.58
CA PRO A 53 30.23 -9.91 -4.80
C PRO A 53 30.74 -8.52 -4.48
N VAL A 54 31.52 -8.36 -3.40
CA VAL A 54 32.14 -7.09 -2.99
C VAL A 54 33.21 -6.67 -4.00
N GLN A 55 34.08 -7.59 -4.45
CA GLN A 55 35.06 -7.29 -5.49
C GLN A 55 34.40 -6.78 -6.79
N ARG A 56 33.25 -7.34 -7.18
CA ARG A 56 32.50 -6.89 -8.36
C ARG A 56 31.86 -5.51 -8.16
N LEU A 57 31.45 -5.20 -6.96
CA LEU A 57 30.78 -3.94 -6.62
C LEU A 57 31.79 -2.79 -6.53
N THR A 58 32.87 -2.99 -5.76
CA THR A 58 33.87 -1.95 -5.43
C THR A 58 35.04 -1.92 -6.42
N GLY A 59 35.26 -3.00 -7.16
CA GLY A 59 36.44 -3.20 -7.98
C GLY A 59 37.75 -3.48 -7.19
N ILE A 60 37.62 -3.68 -5.85
CA ILE A 60 38.79 -3.93 -4.97
C ILE A 60 38.99 -5.42 -4.79
N THR A 61 40.16 -5.91 -5.09
CA THR A 61 40.54 -7.34 -4.94
C THR A 61 41.39 -7.55 -3.69
N SER A 62 41.46 -8.80 -3.20
CA SER A 62 42.37 -9.12 -2.08
C SER A 62 43.85 -8.84 -2.40
N ALA A 63 44.25 -8.83 -3.68
CA ALA A 63 45.60 -8.52 -4.09
C ALA A 63 45.93 -7.02 -3.93
N ASP A 64 44.94 -6.14 -4.14
CA ASP A 64 45.11 -4.68 -3.98
C ASP A 64 45.30 -4.29 -2.51
N LEU A 65 44.81 -5.13 -1.58
CA LEU A 65 44.82 -4.86 -0.14
C LEU A 65 46.07 -5.44 0.57
N ALA A 66 46.79 -6.31 -0.06
CA ALA A 66 47.97 -6.95 0.54
C ALA A 66 49.05 -5.94 0.86
N GLY A 67 49.45 -5.84 2.13
CA GLY A 67 50.48 -4.90 2.61
C GLY A 67 49.98 -3.46 2.85
N GLN A 68 48.67 -3.22 2.74
CA GLN A 68 48.03 -1.97 3.14
C GLN A 68 47.94 -1.87 4.68
N PRO A 69 47.70 -0.67 5.25
CA PRO A 69 47.51 -0.51 6.68
C PRO A 69 46.43 -1.44 7.25
N SER A 70 46.63 -1.90 8.48
CA SER A 70 45.60 -2.65 9.23
C SER A 70 44.35 -1.79 9.50
N PRO A 71 43.19 -2.37 9.79
CA PRO A 71 41.99 -1.60 10.14
C PRO A 71 42.21 -0.62 11.30
N LEU A 72 43.05 -0.96 12.29
CA LEU A 72 43.33 -0.08 13.41
C LEU A 72 44.22 1.12 13.01
N GLU A 73 45.26 0.89 12.20
CA GLU A 73 46.13 1.95 11.72
C GLU A 73 45.38 2.91 10.76
N ALA A 74 44.56 2.36 9.85
CA ALA A 74 43.77 3.17 8.93
C ALA A 74 42.72 3.99 9.67
N MET A 75 42.05 3.40 10.67
CA MET A 75 41.05 4.09 11.47
C MET A 75 41.67 5.17 12.37
N ALA A 76 42.92 5.01 12.86
CA ALA A 76 43.65 6.04 13.58
C ALA A 76 43.97 7.23 12.68
N GLN A 77 44.32 7.00 11.41
CA GLN A 77 44.52 8.08 10.44
C GLN A 77 43.21 8.81 10.12
N LEU A 78 42.10 8.11 10.01
CA LEU A 78 40.78 8.74 9.86
C LEU A 78 40.44 9.59 11.09
N ALA A 79 40.72 9.09 12.29
CA ALA A 79 40.44 9.82 13.54
C ALA A 79 41.22 11.14 13.60
N GLU A 80 42.54 11.13 13.23
CA GLU A 80 43.38 12.33 13.11
C GLU A 80 42.83 13.30 12.04
N PHE A 81 42.41 12.75 10.88
CA PHE A 81 41.87 13.56 9.80
C PHE A 81 40.56 14.28 10.22
N CYS A 82 39.79 13.65 11.09
CA CYS A 82 38.51 14.17 11.60
C CYS A 82 38.65 15.06 12.85
N GLU A 83 39.88 15.28 13.37
CA GLU A 83 40.07 16.06 14.58
C GLU A 83 39.60 17.52 14.40
N GLY A 84 38.76 18.00 15.36
CA GLY A 84 38.22 19.36 15.34
C GLY A 84 37.15 19.64 14.28
N ALA A 85 36.76 18.66 13.46
CA ALA A 85 35.72 18.82 12.45
C ALA A 85 34.47 18.02 12.82
N GLU A 86 33.32 18.40 12.29
CA GLU A 86 32.07 17.66 12.41
C GLU A 86 31.94 16.64 11.31
N LEU A 87 31.33 15.50 11.63
CA LEU A 87 31.17 14.40 10.70
C LEU A 87 29.88 14.51 9.85
N VAL A 88 30.02 14.18 8.58
CA VAL A 88 28.95 14.07 7.61
C VAL A 88 29.06 12.70 6.91
N GLY A 89 27.96 12.06 6.60
CA GLY A 89 27.96 10.83 5.82
C GLY A 89 26.59 10.56 5.19
N HIS A 90 26.48 9.50 4.42
CA HIS A 90 25.22 9.11 3.77
C HIS A 90 24.75 7.75 4.27
N GLY A 91 23.86 7.73 5.28
CA GLY A 91 23.49 6.53 6.00
C GLY A 91 24.48 6.18 7.11
N THR A 92 24.91 7.19 7.85
CA THR A 92 26.04 7.21 8.80
C THR A 92 26.03 6.12 9.87
N ALA A 93 24.86 5.54 10.18
CA ALA A 93 24.74 4.48 11.17
C ALA A 93 25.56 3.23 10.82
N PHE A 94 25.73 2.94 9.53
CA PHE A 94 26.54 1.82 9.04
C PHE A 94 28.03 2.10 9.28
N ASP A 95 28.53 3.22 8.77
CA ASP A 95 29.94 3.57 8.83
C ASP A 95 30.40 3.77 10.28
N LEU A 96 29.64 4.51 11.08
CA LEU A 96 29.91 4.71 12.49
C LEU A 96 29.92 3.42 13.30
N ALA A 97 29.15 2.40 12.92
CA ALA A 97 29.17 1.11 13.59
C ALA A 97 30.51 0.39 13.39
N PHE A 98 31.12 0.45 12.19
CA PHE A 98 32.47 -0.06 11.94
C PHE A 98 33.54 0.79 12.63
N CYS A 99 33.45 2.11 12.53
CA CYS A 99 34.38 3.02 13.22
C CYS A 99 34.38 2.78 14.74
N SER A 100 33.18 2.70 15.35
CA SER A 100 33.02 2.52 16.80
C SER A 100 33.48 1.15 17.27
N GLN A 101 33.42 0.12 16.42
CA GLN A 101 33.95 -1.20 16.76
C GLN A 101 35.48 -1.23 16.81
N ILE A 102 36.13 -0.45 15.96
CA ILE A 102 37.60 -0.39 15.86
C ILE A 102 38.18 0.60 16.86
N LEU A 103 37.60 1.79 16.98
CA LEU A 103 38.00 2.87 17.91
C LEU A 103 36.80 3.38 18.74
N PRO A 104 36.36 2.63 19.73
CA PRO A 104 35.16 2.95 20.52
C PRO A 104 35.29 4.27 21.30
N ASP A 105 36.46 4.61 21.80
CA ASP A 105 36.66 5.84 22.56
C ASP A 105 36.58 7.10 21.71
N THR A 106 36.90 7.00 20.42
CA THR A 106 36.88 8.12 19.46
C THR A 106 35.50 8.25 18.76
N PHE A 107 34.93 7.15 18.28
CA PHE A 107 33.72 7.19 17.45
C PHE A 107 32.46 6.74 18.18
N GLY A 108 32.57 6.05 19.31
CA GLY A 108 31.42 5.45 20.00
C GLY A 108 30.37 6.43 20.54
N ARG A 109 30.73 7.71 20.71
CA ARG A 109 29.82 8.79 21.14
C ARG A 109 29.74 9.94 20.14
N ARG A 110 30.40 9.84 18.99
CA ARG A 110 30.49 10.91 18.01
C ARG A 110 29.26 10.82 17.09
N GLY A 111 28.48 11.90 17.03
CA GLY A 111 27.38 12.03 16.08
C GLY A 111 27.89 12.46 14.71
N ALA A 112 27.12 12.18 13.67
CA ALA A 112 27.34 12.68 12.32
C ALA A 112 26.05 13.26 11.76
N MET A 113 26.15 14.24 10.87
CA MET A 113 25.02 14.71 10.07
C MET A 113 24.80 13.75 8.91
N ASP A 114 23.60 13.19 8.82
CA ASP A 114 23.26 12.16 7.85
C ASP A 114 22.54 12.74 6.64
N THR A 115 23.20 12.78 5.48
CA THR A 115 22.62 13.31 4.24
C THR A 115 21.48 12.46 3.70
N LEU A 116 21.37 11.17 4.06
CA LEU A 116 20.20 10.33 3.75
C LEU A 116 18.98 10.79 4.55
N GLU A 117 19.18 11.08 5.85
CA GLU A 117 18.13 11.64 6.72
C GLU A 117 17.69 13.03 6.25
N LEU A 118 18.65 13.92 6.03
CA LEU A 118 18.41 15.28 5.54
C LEU A 118 17.72 15.26 4.16
N GLY A 119 18.13 14.37 3.27
CA GLY A 119 17.51 14.18 1.96
C GLY A 119 16.04 13.75 2.08
N ARG A 120 15.72 12.82 2.98
CA ARG A 120 14.34 12.39 3.24
C ARG A 120 13.46 13.52 3.79
N ILE A 121 14.04 14.46 4.52
CA ILE A 121 13.33 15.63 5.08
C ILE A 121 13.16 16.72 4.02
N LEU A 122 14.23 17.12 3.34
CA LEU A 122 14.24 18.28 2.45
C LEU A 122 13.77 17.97 1.02
N LEU A 123 13.89 16.72 0.60
CA LEU A 123 13.48 16.21 -0.71
C LEU A 123 12.40 15.11 -0.59
N PRO A 124 11.28 15.39 0.08
CA PRO A 124 10.27 14.37 0.42
C PRO A 124 9.61 13.72 -0.81
N LEU A 125 9.68 14.37 -1.97
CA LEU A 125 9.10 13.90 -3.24
C LEU A 125 10.08 13.10 -4.10
N ALA A 126 11.36 12.97 -3.70
CA ALA A 126 12.35 12.22 -4.45
C ALA A 126 11.98 10.73 -4.52
N GLY A 127 12.08 10.13 -5.70
CA GLY A 127 11.75 8.72 -5.93
C GLY A 127 12.67 7.74 -5.20
N SER A 128 13.93 8.15 -4.97
CA SER A 128 14.93 7.41 -4.19
C SER A 128 15.85 8.37 -3.49
N HIS A 129 16.30 8.00 -2.30
CA HIS A 129 17.23 8.80 -1.50
C HIS A 129 18.63 8.17 -1.39
N ASN A 130 18.96 7.14 -2.18
CA ASN A 130 20.33 6.65 -2.22
C ASN A 130 21.26 7.68 -2.91
N LEU A 131 22.52 7.72 -2.50
CA LEU A 131 23.50 8.71 -2.94
C LEU A 131 23.58 8.81 -4.47
N GLY A 132 23.71 7.68 -5.17
CA GLY A 132 23.81 7.68 -6.62
C GLY A 132 22.55 8.17 -7.35
N ALA A 133 21.34 7.94 -6.80
CA ALA A 133 20.10 8.46 -7.37
C ALA A 133 19.98 9.97 -7.16
N LEU A 134 20.28 10.46 -5.94
CA LEU A 134 20.26 11.88 -5.63
C LEU A 134 21.33 12.62 -6.44
N SER A 135 22.54 12.08 -6.56
CA SER A 135 23.61 12.71 -7.34
C SER A 135 23.20 12.90 -8.81
N ARG A 136 22.64 11.86 -9.44
CA ARG A 136 22.12 11.98 -10.81
C ARG A 136 21.00 12.99 -10.94
N GLN A 137 20.04 12.97 -10.00
CA GLN A 137 18.87 13.84 -10.03
C GLN A 137 19.23 15.31 -9.82
N LEU A 138 20.21 15.58 -8.97
CA LEU A 138 20.67 16.94 -8.63
C LEU A 138 21.84 17.44 -9.51
N GLY A 139 22.36 16.59 -10.39
CA GLY A 139 23.51 16.92 -11.24
C GLY A 139 24.83 17.05 -10.47
N LEU A 140 24.96 16.30 -9.35
CA LEU A 140 26.18 16.31 -8.52
C LEU A 140 27.24 15.39 -9.11
N HIS A 141 28.50 15.70 -8.82
CA HIS A 141 29.63 14.92 -9.30
C HIS A 141 29.76 13.59 -8.56
N HIS A 142 29.66 12.47 -9.26
CA HIS A 142 29.77 11.12 -8.68
C HIS A 142 30.36 10.16 -9.72
N GLU A 143 31.70 10.23 -9.87
CA GLU A 143 32.42 9.54 -10.95
C GLU A 143 32.42 8.02 -10.81
N ARG A 144 32.67 7.53 -9.60
CA ARG A 144 32.92 6.12 -9.33
C ARG A 144 32.09 5.65 -8.12
N PRO A 145 30.81 5.35 -8.28
CA PRO A 145 30.01 4.78 -7.21
C PRO A 145 30.66 3.52 -6.62
N HIS A 146 30.52 3.33 -5.32
CA HIS A 146 31.14 2.24 -4.56
C HIS A 146 32.67 2.32 -4.51
N ARG A 147 33.22 3.55 -4.47
CA ARG A 147 34.57 3.87 -4.07
C ARG A 147 34.52 4.93 -2.99
N ALA A 148 35.03 4.61 -1.82
CA ALA A 148 34.83 5.38 -0.61
C ALA A 148 35.15 6.88 -0.75
N LEU A 149 36.24 7.25 -1.46
CA LEU A 149 36.55 8.67 -1.68
C LEU A 149 35.52 9.34 -2.61
N SER A 150 35.10 8.66 -3.69
CA SER A 150 34.12 9.21 -4.63
C SER A 150 32.76 9.40 -3.94
N ASP A 151 32.38 8.47 -3.06
CA ASP A 151 31.13 8.54 -2.30
C ASP A 151 31.20 9.63 -1.22
N ALA A 152 32.36 9.81 -0.57
CA ALA A 152 32.60 10.93 0.35
C ALA A 152 32.57 12.30 -0.36
N GLN A 153 33.13 12.43 -1.57
CA GLN A 153 33.04 13.66 -2.38
C GLN A 153 31.61 13.99 -2.75
N ALA A 154 30.87 13.02 -3.28
CA ALA A 154 29.45 13.18 -3.62
C ALA A 154 28.59 13.52 -2.38
N THR A 155 28.93 12.94 -1.22
CA THR A 155 28.28 13.23 0.06
C THR A 155 28.54 14.67 0.53
N ALA A 156 29.75 15.19 0.37
CA ALA A 156 30.09 16.59 0.68
C ALA A 156 29.31 17.57 -0.21
N GLU A 157 29.25 17.30 -1.53
CA GLU A 157 28.44 18.10 -2.46
C GLU A 157 26.96 18.05 -2.14
N LEU A 158 26.43 16.86 -1.84
CA LEU A 158 25.03 16.69 -1.45
C LEU A 158 24.72 17.44 -0.15
N PHE A 159 25.60 17.38 0.85
CA PHE A 159 25.44 18.13 2.08
C PHE A 159 25.35 19.64 1.82
N ARG A 160 26.27 20.17 1.01
CA ARG A 160 26.26 21.57 0.62
C ARG A 160 24.98 21.96 -0.10
N TRP A 161 24.53 21.12 -1.03
CA TRP A 161 23.26 21.33 -1.73
C TRP A 161 22.06 21.37 -0.75
N LEU A 162 21.99 20.42 0.18
CA LEU A 162 20.93 20.35 1.19
C LEU A 162 20.97 21.56 2.15
N LEU A 163 22.15 22.08 2.47
CA LEU A 163 22.30 23.27 3.30
C LEU A 163 21.75 24.51 2.61
N VAL A 164 22.05 24.70 1.34
CA VAL A 164 21.50 25.80 0.51
C VAL A 164 19.98 25.64 0.36
N GLU A 165 19.50 24.44 0.14
CA GLU A 165 18.08 24.14 0.03
C GLU A 165 17.34 24.50 1.33
N ALA A 166 17.89 24.11 2.47
CA ALA A 166 17.32 24.47 3.77
C ALA A 166 17.32 26.02 4.00
N ALA A 167 18.42 26.69 3.63
CA ALA A 167 18.56 28.14 3.74
C ALA A 167 17.58 28.89 2.82
N SER A 168 17.16 28.29 1.71
CA SER A 168 16.23 28.89 0.74
C SER A 168 14.75 28.74 1.10
N LEU A 169 14.40 27.96 2.14
CA LEU A 169 13.02 27.74 2.56
C LEU A 169 12.32 29.06 2.91
N ARG A 170 10.99 29.09 2.77
CA ARG A 170 10.17 30.24 3.25
C ARG A 170 10.46 30.48 4.71
N ARG A 171 10.51 31.75 5.11
CA ARG A 171 10.86 32.17 6.48
C ARG A 171 10.03 31.47 7.55
N SER A 172 8.72 31.34 7.33
CA SER A 172 7.82 30.66 8.27
C SER A 172 8.16 29.17 8.40
N THR A 173 8.34 28.47 7.28
CA THR A 173 8.67 27.03 7.25
C THR A 173 10.05 26.81 7.87
N PHE A 174 11.04 27.58 7.50
CA PHE A 174 12.39 27.52 8.08
C PHE A 174 12.38 27.70 9.60
N SER A 175 11.70 28.75 10.10
CA SER A 175 11.63 29.02 11.53
C SER A 175 10.96 27.89 12.30
N GLU A 176 9.90 27.29 11.75
CA GLU A 176 9.20 26.19 12.38
C GLU A 176 10.03 24.88 12.31
N MET A 177 10.69 24.60 11.18
CA MET A 177 11.59 23.45 11.07
C MET A 177 12.76 23.55 12.04
N ARG A 178 13.38 24.71 12.17
CA ARG A 178 14.43 24.95 13.15
C ARG A 178 13.96 24.74 14.58
N ARG A 179 12.77 25.24 14.92
CA ARG A 179 12.15 25.06 16.25
C ARG A 179 11.92 23.58 16.56
N VAL A 180 11.43 22.81 15.58
CA VAL A 180 11.18 21.36 15.73
C VAL A 180 12.52 20.59 15.81
N ALA A 181 13.49 20.92 14.97
CA ALA A 181 14.81 20.29 14.95
C ALA A 181 15.59 20.51 16.26
N ALA A 182 15.46 21.69 16.87
CA ALA A 182 16.09 22.01 18.16
C ALA A 182 15.65 21.06 19.29
N GLN A 183 14.46 20.47 19.23
CA GLN A 183 13.98 19.50 20.21
C GLN A 183 14.74 18.18 20.16
N ALA A 184 15.36 17.86 19.02
CA ALA A 184 16.14 16.66 18.86
C ALA A 184 17.45 16.66 19.66
N GLY A 185 18.01 17.85 19.96
CA GLY A 185 19.28 17.99 20.70
C GLY A 185 20.47 17.27 20.02
N THR A 186 20.41 17.08 18.71
CA THR A 186 21.34 16.24 17.91
C THR A 186 21.95 17.03 16.76
N SER A 187 22.74 16.34 15.92
CA SER A 187 23.29 16.83 14.64
C SER A 187 22.24 17.47 13.71
N LEU A 188 20.97 17.08 13.82
CA LEU A 188 19.88 17.66 13.06
C LEU A 188 19.60 19.13 13.44
N GLY A 189 19.59 19.47 14.75
CA GLY A 189 19.47 20.85 15.21
C GLY A 189 20.65 21.71 14.72
N HIS A 190 21.86 21.14 14.82
CA HIS A 190 23.06 21.82 14.35
C HIS A 190 23.07 22.11 12.84
N PHE A 191 22.58 21.18 12.03
CA PHE A 191 22.39 21.41 10.59
C PHE A 191 21.56 22.66 10.30
N PHE A 192 20.42 22.86 11.02
CA PHE A 192 19.58 24.04 10.85
C PHE A 192 20.26 25.32 11.40
N ASP A 193 21.17 25.21 12.38
CA ASP A 193 21.97 26.34 12.82
C ASP A 193 23.01 26.77 11.77
N LEU A 194 23.64 25.83 11.07
CA LEU A 194 24.51 26.12 9.89
C LEU A 194 23.68 26.77 8.77
N ALA A 195 22.44 26.32 8.54
CA ALA A 195 21.56 26.92 7.56
C ALA A 195 21.14 28.36 7.92
N VAL A 196 21.12 28.73 9.21
CA VAL A 196 20.93 30.16 9.63
C VAL A 196 22.12 31.00 9.18
N VAL A 197 23.35 30.52 9.34
CA VAL A 197 24.57 31.22 8.93
C VAL A 197 24.56 31.40 7.42
N GLU A 198 24.28 30.33 6.67
CA GLU A 198 24.19 30.37 5.20
C GLU A 198 23.13 31.37 4.71
N ARG A 199 21.95 31.37 5.32
CA ARG A 199 20.84 32.30 5.02
C ARG A 199 21.24 33.75 5.31
N GLY A 200 21.99 34.01 6.39
CA GLY A 200 22.50 35.32 6.74
C GLY A 200 23.57 35.84 5.77
N ALA A 201 24.40 34.94 5.26
CA ALA A 201 25.45 35.26 4.27
C ALA A 201 24.84 35.52 2.86
N HIS A 202 23.71 34.90 2.54
CA HIS A 202 23.08 34.90 1.23
C HIS A 202 21.58 35.25 1.31
N PRO A 203 21.20 36.50 1.62
CA PRO A 203 19.79 36.92 1.74
C PRO A 203 18.96 36.70 0.46
N GLU A 204 19.61 36.66 -0.70
CA GLU A 204 18.99 36.41 -2.01
C GLU A 204 18.41 34.99 -2.14
N LEU A 205 18.79 34.05 -1.28
CA LEU A 205 18.22 32.68 -1.27
C LEU A 205 16.74 32.68 -0.93
N GLU A 206 16.24 33.64 -0.12
CA GLU A 206 14.80 33.77 0.18
C GLU A 206 13.95 34.11 -1.04
N ALA A 207 14.52 34.74 -2.06
CA ALA A 207 13.81 35.20 -3.25
C ALA A 207 13.87 34.21 -4.42
N ARG A 208 14.62 33.11 -4.30
CA ARG A 208 14.73 32.12 -5.38
C ARG A 208 13.42 31.38 -5.57
N PRO A 209 12.85 31.31 -6.81
CA PRO A 209 11.87 30.30 -7.11
C PRO A 209 12.52 28.95 -6.87
N HIS A 210 11.88 28.08 -6.07
CA HIS A 210 12.43 26.80 -5.66
C HIS A 210 12.74 25.91 -6.87
N PRO A 211 14.01 25.51 -7.12
CA PRO A 211 14.34 24.56 -8.19
C PRO A 211 13.72 23.18 -7.95
N ALA A 212 13.35 22.86 -6.69
CA ALA A 212 12.67 21.61 -6.34
C ALA A 212 11.22 21.49 -6.88
N GLY A 213 10.62 22.60 -7.36
CA GLY A 213 9.27 22.59 -7.95
C GLY A 213 9.22 22.21 -9.43
N GLU A 214 10.29 22.38 -10.19
CA GLU A 214 10.28 22.18 -11.65
C GLU A 214 11.06 20.94 -12.14
N GLY A 215 11.97 20.41 -11.36
CA GLY A 215 12.82 19.27 -11.76
C GLY A 215 12.72 18.02 -10.88
N LEU A 216 12.14 18.11 -9.68
CA LEU A 216 12.04 17.01 -8.71
C LEU A 216 10.72 16.25 -8.77
N ALA A 217 9.76 16.73 -9.54
CA ALA A 217 8.56 15.96 -9.82
C ALA A 217 8.96 14.76 -10.70
N THR A 218 9.10 13.56 -10.11
CA THR A 218 8.72 12.37 -10.85
C THR A 218 7.39 12.71 -11.52
N ALA A 219 7.23 12.41 -12.80
CA ALA A 219 6.12 12.77 -13.69
C ALA A 219 4.85 13.18 -12.92
N PRO A 220 4.22 14.29 -13.18
CA PRO A 220 3.21 14.89 -12.33
C PRO A 220 2.23 13.82 -11.90
N GLY A 221 2.24 13.47 -10.62
CA GLY A 221 1.14 12.71 -10.04
C GLY A 221 -0.11 13.51 -10.39
N PRO A 222 -1.24 12.91 -10.73
CA PRO A 222 -2.40 13.60 -11.23
C PRO A 222 -2.78 14.68 -10.22
N THR A 223 -2.44 15.90 -10.57
CA THR A 223 -2.87 17.08 -9.81
C THR A 223 -4.38 17.09 -9.90
N ALA A 224 -5.04 16.93 -8.75
CA ALA A 224 -6.42 17.30 -8.65
C ALA A 224 -6.54 18.74 -9.22
N GLY A 225 -7.13 18.88 -10.41
CA GLY A 225 -7.49 20.18 -10.98
C GLY A 225 -6.55 20.87 -11.96
N ALA A 226 -5.50 20.26 -12.48
CA ALA A 226 -4.82 20.81 -13.63
C ALA A 226 -5.41 20.22 -14.91
N VAL A 227 -6.10 21.06 -15.68
CA VAL A 227 -6.24 20.87 -17.12
C VAL A 227 -4.80 20.87 -17.67
N VAL A 228 -4.25 19.69 -17.89
CA VAL A 228 -2.93 19.56 -18.49
C VAL A 228 -3.07 19.94 -19.95
N SER A 229 -2.74 21.19 -20.29
CA SER A 229 -2.40 21.56 -21.65
C SER A 229 -1.03 20.98 -21.98
N GLY A 230 -1.01 19.70 -22.32
CA GLY A 230 0.20 18.99 -22.72
C GLY A 230 0.53 19.27 -24.17
N THR A 231 1.49 20.10 -24.41
CA THR A 231 2.19 20.17 -25.70
C THR A 231 3.31 19.14 -25.70
N ALA A 232 3.03 17.93 -26.12
CA ALA A 232 4.02 16.96 -26.56
C ALA A 232 3.54 16.44 -27.92
N GLY A 233 4.12 16.93 -28.99
CA GLY A 233 4.37 16.44 -30.32
C GLY A 233 3.53 15.30 -30.94
N THR A 234 2.23 15.23 -30.65
CA THR A 234 1.28 14.43 -31.44
C THR A 234 0.51 15.35 -32.35
N GLU A 235 0.41 15.00 -33.62
CA GLU A 235 -0.45 15.74 -34.58
C GLU A 235 -1.87 15.78 -34.03
N GLU A 236 -2.46 16.97 -33.94
CA GLU A 236 -3.86 17.12 -33.55
C GLU A 236 -4.73 16.33 -34.51
N PRO A 237 -5.78 15.61 -34.04
CA PRO A 237 -6.68 14.87 -34.91
C PRO A 237 -7.25 15.80 -35.98
N THR A 238 -7.30 15.32 -37.21
CA THR A 238 -7.83 16.06 -38.34
C THR A 238 -9.29 16.44 -38.11
N ARG A 239 -9.78 17.45 -38.82
CA ARG A 239 -11.19 17.85 -38.73
C ARG A 239 -12.15 16.69 -39.03
N SER A 240 -11.82 15.86 -40.01
CA SER A 240 -12.61 14.66 -40.36
C SER A 240 -12.64 13.62 -39.24
N GLU A 241 -11.52 13.37 -38.56
CA GLU A 241 -11.43 12.46 -37.42
C GLU A 241 -12.21 13.00 -36.23
N ARG A 242 -12.08 14.29 -35.90
CA ARG A 242 -12.89 14.96 -34.88
C ARG A 242 -14.38 14.84 -35.12
N ASP A 243 -14.82 15.10 -36.40
CA ASP A 243 -16.23 15.00 -36.77
C ASP A 243 -16.74 13.55 -36.66
N SER A 244 -15.93 12.55 -37.02
CA SER A 244 -16.26 11.14 -36.87
C SER A 244 -16.43 10.75 -35.38
N LEU A 245 -15.52 11.18 -34.49
CA LEU A 245 -15.63 10.93 -33.06
C LEU A 245 -16.86 11.59 -32.44
N LEU A 246 -17.26 12.78 -32.89
CA LEU A 246 -18.36 13.52 -32.29
C LEU A 246 -19.74 13.11 -32.83
N PHE A 247 -19.86 12.72 -34.11
CA PHE A 247 -21.14 12.56 -34.78
C PHE A 247 -21.45 11.16 -35.32
N GLY A 248 -20.46 10.28 -35.46
CA GLY A 248 -20.66 8.89 -35.88
C GLY A 248 -21.30 8.01 -34.78
N PRO A 249 -21.58 6.70 -35.04
CA PRO A 249 -21.95 5.75 -34.03
C PRO A 249 -20.90 5.69 -32.91
N LEU A 250 -21.33 5.58 -31.63
CA LEU A 250 -20.42 5.65 -30.50
C LEU A 250 -19.45 4.46 -30.49
N ASP A 251 -19.94 3.29 -30.83
CA ASP A 251 -19.15 2.07 -30.92
C ASP A 251 -18.07 2.12 -31.99
N ASP A 252 -18.39 2.65 -33.18
CA ASP A 252 -17.40 2.85 -34.25
C ASP A 252 -16.36 3.90 -33.87
N ALA A 253 -16.80 5.00 -33.26
CA ALA A 253 -15.91 6.04 -32.74
C ALA A 253 -14.95 5.50 -31.66
N ALA A 254 -15.43 4.67 -30.75
CA ALA A 254 -14.59 4.04 -29.74
C ALA A 254 -13.54 3.10 -30.36
N VAL A 255 -13.97 2.29 -31.32
CA VAL A 255 -13.09 1.35 -32.04
C VAL A 255 -12.06 2.09 -32.90
N SER A 256 -12.39 3.23 -33.49
CA SER A 256 -11.42 4.03 -34.26
C SER A 256 -10.22 4.50 -33.41
N LEU A 257 -10.36 4.63 -32.11
CA LEU A 257 -9.25 4.97 -31.20
C LEU A 257 -8.35 3.78 -30.85
N ILE A 258 -8.95 2.58 -30.63
CA ILE A 258 -8.25 1.42 -30.07
C ILE A 258 -8.01 0.30 -31.10
N GLY A 259 -8.65 0.37 -32.26
CA GLY A 259 -8.59 -0.65 -33.31
C GLY A 259 -7.31 -0.62 -34.13
N PRO A 260 -7.17 -1.56 -35.10
CA PRO A 260 -6.03 -1.55 -36.03
C PRO A 260 -5.96 -0.24 -36.81
N GLY A 261 -4.79 0.41 -36.77
CA GLY A 261 -4.60 1.72 -37.41
C GLY A 261 -5.17 2.90 -36.64
N GLY A 262 -5.75 2.69 -35.47
CA GLY A 262 -6.13 3.76 -34.56
C GLY A 262 -4.92 4.39 -33.87
N PRO A 263 -5.04 5.63 -33.38
CA PRO A 263 -3.91 6.39 -32.82
C PRO A 263 -3.28 5.72 -31.57
N LEU A 264 -4.02 4.94 -30.81
CA LEU A 264 -3.47 4.18 -29.67
C LEU A 264 -2.67 2.94 -30.11
N ALA A 265 -2.87 2.43 -31.35
CA ALA A 265 -2.10 1.31 -31.88
C ALA A 265 -0.63 1.67 -32.16
N GLU A 266 -0.31 2.96 -32.35
CA GLU A 266 1.06 3.45 -32.52
C GLU A 266 1.86 3.57 -31.22
N ARG A 267 1.20 3.41 -30.08
CA ARG A 267 1.83 3.53 -28.76
C ARG A 267 2.79 2.36 -28.49
N PRO A 268 4.05 2.62 -28.06
CA PRO A 268 4.97 1.57 -27.71
C PRO A 268 4.39 0.62 -26.65
N GLY A 269 4.37 -0.69 -26.96
CA GLY A 269 3.83 -1.72 -26.08
C GLY A 269 2.29 -1.86 -26.10
N TYR A 270 1.59 -1.16 -26.98
CA TYR A 270 0.18 -1.44 -27.26
C TYR A 270 0.06 -2.66 -28.17
N GLU A 271 -0.84 -3.56 -27.82
CA GLU A 271 -1.13 -4.77 -28.59
C GLU A 271 -2.63 -4.80 -28.85
N TYR A 272 -3.02 -4.73 -30.13
CA TYR A 272 -4.43 -4.83 -30.53
C TYR A 272 -5.02 -6.19 -30.15
N ARG A 273 -6.24 -6.18 -29.64
CA ARG A 273 -6.99 -7.37 -29.24
C ARG A 273 -8.46 -7.24 -29.64
N GLU A 274 -8.94 -8.17 -30.44
CA GLU A 274 -10.33 -8.20 -30.89
C GLU A 274 -11.33 -8.20 -29.73
N THR A 275 -10.99 -8.90 -28.64
CA THR A 275 -11.83 -8.94 -27.43
C THR A 275 -11.94 -7.59 -26.72
N GLN A 276 -10.92 -6.71 -26.85
CA GLN A 276 -10.99 -5.34 -26.36
C GLN A 276 -11.96 -4.49 -27.19
N GLU A 277 -11.95 -4.67 -28.51
CA GLU A 277 -12.90 -4.02 -29.42
C GLU A 277 -14.33 -4.47 -29.14
N GLN A 278 -14.56 -5.77 -28.96
CA GLN A 278 -15.88 -6.31 -28.60
C GLN A 278 -16.39 -5.71 -27.28
N MET A 279 -15.52 -5.56 -26.29
CA MET A 279 -15.86 -4.88 -25.04
C MET A 279 -16.24 -3.41 -25.27
N ALA A 280 -15.43 -2.67 -26.03
CA ALA A 280 -15.69 -1.27 -26.31
C ALA A 280 -17.04 -1.05 -27.03
N ARG A 281 -17.38 -1.90 -28.00
CA ARG A 281 -18.68 -1.88 -28.67
C ARG A 281 -19.84 -2.15 -27.70
N ALA A 282 -19.74 -3.16 -26.84
CA ALA A 282 -20.77 -3.47 -25.86
C ALA A 282 -20.98 -2.33 -24.86
N VAL A 283 -19.88 -1.75 -24.35
CA VAL A 283 -19.93 -0.60 -23.43
C VAL A 283 -20.55 0.62 -24.13
N ALA A 284 -20.15 0.93 -25.38
CA ALA A 284 -20.72 2.02 -26.16
C ALA A 284 -22.23 1.85 -26.33
N GLN A 285 -22.69 0.69 -26.71
CA GLN A 285 -24.11 0.39 -26.87
C GLN A 285 -24.90 0.51 -25.56
N SER A 286 -24.30 0.06 -24.44
CA SER A 286 -24.91 0.23 -23.12
C SER A 286 -25.00 1.71 -22.71
N LEU A 287 -23.98 2.52 -23.03
CA LEU A 287 -23.98 3.97 -22.77
C LEU A 287 -25.07 4.71 -23.56
N GLU A 288 -25.35 4.30 -24.80
CA GLU A 288 -26.37 4.91 -25.63
C GLU A 288 -27.80 4.51 -25.18
N ARG A 289 -28.03 3.24 -24.92
CA ARG A 289 -29.35 2.71 -24.53
C ARG A 289 -29.69 3.01 -23.08
N GLY A 290 -28.73 3.00 -22.19
CA GLY A 290 -28.90 2.89 -20.76
C GLY A 290 -29.04 1.44 -20.32
N GLY A 291 -29.03 1.19 -19.00
CA GLY A 291 -29.19 -0.14 -18.44
C GLY A 291 -27.95 -0.67 -17.73
N ARG A 292 -27.91 -1.97 -17.52
CA ARG A 292 -26.84 -2.66 -16.78
C ARG A 292 -26.16 -3.67 -17.66
N LEU A 293 -24.83 -3.65 -17.66
CA LEU A 293 -23.96 -4.54 -18.43
C LEU A 293 -22.94 -5.22 -17.49
N LEU A 294 -22.98 -6.55 -17.44
CA LEU A 294 -21.93 -7.37 -16.81
C LEU A 294 -20.94 -7.85 -17.87
N VAL A 295 -19.67 -7.55 -17.70
CA VAL A 295 -18.61 -7.98 -18.61
C VAL A 295 -17.57 -8.81 -17.88
N GLU A 296 -17.53 -10.11 -18.14
CA GLU A 296 -16.34 -10.89 -17.84
C GLU A 296 -15.33 -10.70 -18.97
N ALA A 297 -14.23 -10.06 -18.66
CA ALA A 297 -13.13 -9.86 -19.61
C ALA A 297 -11.87 -10.52 -19.03
N GLY A 298 -11.48 -11.65 -19.59
CA GLY A 298 -10.34 -12.44 -19.14
C GLY A 298 -9.03 -11.63 -19.03
N THR A 299 -8.03 -12.20 -18.38
CA THR A 299 -6.71 -11.53 -18.29
C THR A 299 -6.18 -11.23 -19.69
N GLY A 300 -5.60 -10.04 -19.87
CA GLY A 300 -5.05 -9.64 -21.17
C GLY A 300 -6.02 -9.02 -22.16
N VAL A 301 -7.33 -9.01 -21.92
CA VAL A 301 -8.30 -8.35 -22.85
C VAL A 301 -8.03 -6.84 -23.01
N GLY A 302 -7.43 -6.19 -22.02
CA GLY A 302 -7.26 -4.72 -22.06
C GLY A 302 -8.52 -3.97 -21.59
N LYS A 303 -9.19 -4.50 -20.55
CA LYS A 303 -10.43 -3.97 -19.96
C LYS A 303 -10.47 -2.45 -19.86
N THR A 304 -9.40 -1.86 -19.38
CA THR A 304 -9.32 -0.44 -19.06
C THR A 304 -9.63 0.44 -20.28
N LEU A 305 -8.95 0.25 -21.39
CA LEU A 305 -9.24 1.00 -22.63
C LEU A 305 -10.56 0.56 -23.25
N GLY A 306 -10.96 -0.72 -23.07
CA GLY A 306 -12.25 -1.23 -23.53
C GLY A 306 -13.46 -0.48 -22.97
N TYR A 307 -13.38 0.04 -21.73
CA TYR A 307 -14.43 0.90 -21.18
C TYR A 307 -14.10 2.40 -21.23
N LEU A 308 -12.82 2.81 -21.11
CA LEU A 308 -12.46 4.24 -21.12
C LEU A 308 -12.67 4.92 -22.46
N ALA A 309 -12.34 4.27 -23.59
CA ALA A 309 -12.47 4.87 -24.92
C ALA A 309 -13.94 5.24 -25.22
N PRO A 310 -14.93 4.33 -25.13
CA PRO A 310 -16.32 4.70 -25.35
C PRO A 310 -16.84 5.70 -24.31
N LEU A 311 -16.41 5.60 -23.04
CA LEU A 311 -16.83 6.50 -21.98
C LEU A 311 -16.34 7.93 -22.22
N ALA A 312 -15.08 8.10 -22.62
CA ALA A 312 -14.50 9.40 -22.92
C ALA A 312 -15.23 10.10 -24.08
N ILE A 313 -15.48 9.38 -25.18
CA ILE A 313 -16.21 9.95 -26.35
C ILE A 313 -17.66 10.27 -25.94
N TRP A 314 -18.31 9.43 -25.15
CA TRP A 314 -19.66 9.67 -24.65
C TRP A 314 -19.74 10.97 -23.83
N ILE A 315 -18.75 11.24 -22.97
CA ILE A 315 -18.61 12.48 -22.21
C ILE A 315 -18.38 13.66 -23.18
N GLU A 316 -17.46 13.51 -24.14
CA GLU A 316 -17.16 14.54 -25.15
C GLU A 316 -18.38 14.99 -25.93
N ARG A 317 -19.35 14.09 -26.16
CA ARG A 317 -20.64 14.38 -26.79
C ARG A 317 -21.63 15.09 -25.85
N GLY A 318 -21.21 15.47 -24.64
CA GLY A 318 -22.07 16.17 -23.68
C GLY A 318 -23.22 15.33 -23.13
N ARG A 319 -23.07 14.01 -23.09
CA ARG A 319 -24.14 13.09 -22.66
C ARG A 319 -24.26 13.00 -21.13
N GLY A 320 -23.29 13.49 -20.38
CA GLY A 320 -23.31 13.55 -18.91
C GLY A 320 -21.95 13.31 -18.26
N ARG A 321 -21.95 13.26 -16.94
CA ARG A 321 -20.79 12.91 -16.11
C ARG A 321 -20.71 11.40 -15.90
N ALA A 322 -19.49 10.93 -15.68
CA ALA A 322 -19.23 9.53 -15.39
C ALA A 322 -18.34 9.33 -14.17
N VAL A 323 -18.51 8.18 -13.51
CA VAL A 323 -17.67 7.69 -12.42
C VAL A 323 -17.06 6.35 -12.82
N VAL A 324 -15.76 6.20 -12.59
CA VAL A 324 -15.06 4.92 -12.69
C VAL A 324 -14.55 4.55 -11.30
N ALA A 325 -15.06 3.45 -10.75
CA ALA A 325 -14.66 2.93 -9.46
C ALA A 325 -13.84 1.65 -9.62
N THR A 326 -12.66 1.61 -8.99
CA THR A 326 -11.79 0.42 -8.99
C THR A 326 -11.66 -0.16 -7.59
N HIS A 327 -11.15 -1.40 -7.48
CA HIS A 327 -10.98 -2.01 -6.16
C HIS A 327 -9.84 -1.38 -5.36
N THR A 328 -8.71 -1.05 -5.99
CA THR A 328 -7.48 -0.61 -5.29
C THR A 328 -7.02 0.79 -5.72
N ILE A 329 -6.33 1.47 -4.80
CA ILE A 329 -5.73 2.78 -5.08
C ILE A 329 -4.67 2.70 -6.20
N THR A 330 -3.92 1.59 -6.27
CA THR A 330 -2.93 1.38 -7.33
C THR A 330 -3.58 1.37 -8.71
N LEU A 331 -4.74 0.73 -8.86
CA LEU A 331 -5.51 0.76 -10.11
C LEU A 331 -6.07 2.16 -10.40
N GLN A 332 -6.54 2.87 -9.38
CA GLN A 332 -6.95 4.27 -9.48
C GLN A 332 -5.82 5.16 -10.01
N GLU A 333 -4.64 5.02 -9.42
CA GLU A 333 -3.43 5.75 -9.83
C GLU A 333 -3.03 5.39 -11.26
N GLN A 334 -3.05 4.11 -11.64
CA GLN A 334 -2.77 3.67 -12.99
C GLN A 334 -3.71 4.32 -14.00
N LEU A 335 -5.01 4.33 -13.75
CA LEU A 335 -6.00 5.00 -14.60
C LEU A 335 -5.67 6.49 -14.78
N ALA A 336 -5.42 7.18 -13.69
CA ALA A 336 -5.25 8.62 -13.66
C ALA A 336 -3.88 9.09 -14.18
N THR A 337 -2.81 8.29 -14.00
CA THR A 337 -1.44 8.71 -14.38
C THR A 337 -0.96 8.13 -15.70
N ARG A 338 -1.59 7.07 -16.18
CA ARG A 338 -1.12 6.33 -17.35
C ARG A 338 -2.18 6.24 -18.45
N GLU A 339 -3.37 5.77 -18.13
CA GLU A 339 -4.36 5.45 -19.16
C GLU A 339 -5.10 6.70 -19.68
N LEU A 340 -5.61 7.55 -18.78
CA LEU A 340 -6.25 8.81 -19.16
C LEU A 340 -5.29 9.79 -19.85
N PRO A 341 -4.07 10.03 -19.36
CA PRO A 341 -3.09 10.85 -20.08
C PRO A 341 -2.73 10.30 -21.46
N ALA A 342 -2.74 8.98 -21.64
CA ALA A 342 -2.46 8.38 -22.95
C ALA A 342 -3.64 8.52 -23.95
N LEU A 343 -4.87 8.53 -23.45
CA LEU A 343 -6.08 8.73 -24.27
C LEU A 343 -6.28 10.21 -24.64
N GLN A 344 -5.92 11.13 -23.75
CA GLN A 344 -6.16 12.57 -23.84
C GLN A 344 -5.77 13.22 -25.18
N PRO A 345 -4.57 12.95 -25.78
CA PRO A 345 -4.17 13.58 -27.03
C PRO A 345 -5.05 13.24 -28.24
N HIS A 346 -5.79 12.14 -28.13
CA HIS A 346 -6.61 11.61 -29.25
C HIS A 346 -8.09 11.99 -29.12
N LEU A 347 -8.46 12.74 -28.07
CA LEU A 347 -9.82 13.25 -27.89
C LEU A 347 -10.01 14.61 -28.58
N PRO A 348 -11.23 14.94 -29.05
CA PRO A 348 -11.54 16.22 -29.72
C PRO A 348 -11.24 17.46 -28.87
N ARG A 349 -11.41 17.37 -27.57
CA ARG A 349 -11.07 18.40 -26.57
C ARG A 349 -10.46 17.78 -25.30
N PRO A 350 -9.83 18.58 -24.46
CA PRO A 350 -9.35 18.09 -23.17
C PRO A 350 -10.49 17.60 -22.29
N LEU A 351 -10.47 16.29 -21.94
CA LEU A 351 -11.39 15.70 -20.97
C LEU A 351 -11.06 16.19 -19.56
N GLY A 352 -12.03 16.78 -18.87
CA GLY A 352 -11.91 17.17 -17.48
C GLY A 352 -12.07 15.97 -16.54
N TRP A 353 -10.99 15.50 -15.94
CA TRP A 353 -11.07 14.38 -15.02
C TRP A 353 -10.41 14.67 -13.66
N ALA A 354 -10.87 13.97 -12.61
CA ALA A 354 -10.33 14.05 -11.27
C ALA A 354 -10.22 12.67 -10.63
N MET A 355 -9.19 12.49 -9.81
CA MET A 355 -9.07 11.33 -8.93
C MET A 355 -9.47 11.72 -7.51
N LEU A 356 -10.43 11.01 -6.91
CA LEU A 356 -10.85 11.21 -5.54
C LEU A 356 -10.58 9.96 -4.71
N LYS A 357 -9.79 10.13 -3.65
CA LYS A 357 -9.45 9.08 -2.69
C LYS A 357 -10.20 9.27 -1.36
N GLY A 358 -10.19 8.24 -0.53
CA GLY A 358 -10.72 8.30 0.82
C GLY A 358 -10.01 9.36 1.67
N ARG A 359 -10.72 9.93 2.66
CA ARG A 359 -10.23 11.03 3.51
C ARG A 359 -8.86 10.78 4.13
N SER A 360 -8.58 9.56 4.58
CA SER A 360 -7.31 9.18 5.23
C SER A 360 -6.08 9.30 4.34
N HIS A 361 -6.26 9.53 3.05
CA HIS A 361 -5.17 9.84 2.12
C HIS A 361 -4.71 11.30 2.19
N TYR A 362 -5.56 12.20 2.64
CA TYR A 362 -5.27 13.64 2.69
C TYR A 362 -4.83 14.06 4.09
N ILE A 363 -3.83 14.94 4.15
CA ILE A 363 -3.42 15.55 5.39
C ILE A 363 -4.51 16.49 5.92
N SER A 364 -4.75 16.45 7.24
CA SER A 364 -5.52 17.46 7.96
C SER A 364 -4.58 18.51 8.54
N LEU A 365 -4.58 19.71 7.99
CA LEU A 365 -3.73 20.80 8.49
C LEU A 365 -4.01 21.12 9.96
N ARG A 366 -5.26 21.05 10.39
CA ARG A 366 -5.65 21.24 11.80
C ARG A 366 -4.99 20.19 12.70
N ARG A 367 -5.06 18.91 12.34
CA ARG A 367 -4.45 17.82 13.11
C ARG A 367 -2.92 17.90 13.08
N PHE A 368 -2.35 18.26 11.95
CA PHE A 368 -0.91 18.46 11.83
C PHE A 368 -0.43 19.62 12.73
N GLN A 369 -1.13 20.76 12.75
CA GLN A 369 -0.82 21.88 13.66
C GLN A 369 -0.87 21.47 15.13
N ARG A 370 -1.89 20.66 15.52
CA ARG A 370 -1.97 20.08 16.87
C ARG A 370 -0.77 19.15 17.14
N HIS A 371 -0.44 18.30 16.19
CA HIS A 371 0.70 17.37 16.29
C HIS A 371 2.04 18.12 16.42
N LEU A 372 2.22 19.24 15.72
CA LEU A 372 3.41 20.09 15.85
C LEU A 372 3.57 20.72 17.26
N ARG A 373 2.48 21.04 17.92
CA ARG A 373 2.49 21.68 19.26
C ARG A 373 2.74 20.68 20.40
N ARG A 374 2.42 19.40 20.21
CA ARG A 374 2.71 18.37 21.20
C ARG A 374 4.22 18.22 21.35
N GLY A 375 4.70 18.30 22.61
CA GLY A 375 6.11 18.03 22.91
C GLY A 375 6.45 16.57 22.58
N ASP A 376 7.60 16.38 21.95
CA ASP A 376 8.07 15.04 21.56
C ASP A 376 9.10 14.48 22.54
N VAL A 377 9.16 15.07 23.75
CA VAL A 377 10.06 14.67 24.83
C VAL A 377 9.31 13.76 25.77
N GLY A 378 9.45 12.46 25.58
CA GLY A 378 8.96 11.45 26.52
C GLY A 378 9.97 11.18 27.67
N PRO A 379 9.65 10.27 28.60
CA PRO A 379 10.53 9.89 29.72
C PRO A 379 11.92 9.37 29.29
N ARG A 380 12.06 8.98 28.02
CA ARG A 380 13.31 8.45 27.41
C ARG A 380 14.06 9.46 26.56
N GLY A 381 13.63 10.72 26.52
CA GLY A 381 14.17 11.76 25.64
C GLY A 381 13.30 12.04 24.42
N ALA A 382 13.82 12.81 23.47
CA ALA A 382 13.12 13.19 22.25
C ALA A 382 12.91 11.97 21.33
N ASP A 383 11.69 11.82 20.79
CA ASP A 383 11.39 10.82 19.77
C ASP A 383 11.85 11.35 18.40
N LEU A 384 13.05 10.91 17.97
CA LEU A 384 13.68 11.36 16.73
C LEU A 384 12.86 11.02 15.49
N ASP A 385 12.14 9.92 15.48
CA ASP A 385 11.35 9.51 14.33
C ASP A 385 10.11 10.40 14.17
N VAL A 386 9.50 10.81 15.28
CA VAL A 386 8.41 11.79 15.27
C VAL A 386 8.91 13.15 14.79
N ILE A 387 10.07 13.60 15.27
CA ILE A 387 10.69 14.87 14.86
C ILE A 387 11.00 14.86 13.36
N ARG A 388 11.66 13.80 12.85
CA ARG A 388 11.94 13.61 11.42
C ARG A 388 10.69 13.67 10.57
N PHE A 389 9.64 12.98 11.02
CA PHE A 389 8.36 12.97 10.33
C PHE A 389 7.71 14.35 10.29
N LYS A 390 7.72 15.10 11.39
CA LYS A 390 7.25 16.48 11.43
C LYS A 390 8.00 17.40 10.47
N LEU A 391 9.33 17.31 10.44
CA LEU A 391 10.18 18.08 9.53
C LEU A 391 9.90 17.74 8.07
N LYS A 392 9.78 16.46 7.73
CA LYS A 392 9.40 15.98 6.40
C LYS A 392 8.05 16.55 5.96
N LEU A 393 7.04 16.55 6.84
CA LEU A 393 5.73 17.09 6.53
C LEU A 393 5.73 18.62 6.39
N LEU A 394 6.49 19.35 7.22
CA LEU A 394 6.64 20.79 7.08
C LEU A 394 7.19 21.16 5.70
N ARG A 395 8.24 20.47 5.26
CA ARG A 395 8.80 20.69 3.93
C ARG A 395 7.85 20.27 2.82
N TRP A 396 7.20 19.12 2.94
CA TRP A 396 6.26 18.63 1.96
C TRP A 396 5.06 19.54 1.76
N LEU A 397 4.56 20.17 2.82
CA LEU A 397 3.43 21.10 2.72
C LEU A 397 3.75 22.36 1.90
N ASP A 398 5.04 22.75 1.79
CA ASP A 398 5.44 23.82 0.87
C ASP A 398 5.43 23.40 -0.61
N LEU A 399 5.50 22.08 -0.87
CA LEU A 399 5.64 21.51 -2.21
C LEU A 399 4.34 20.91 -2.76
N THR A 400 3.53 20.30 -1.88
CA THR A 400 2.32 19.59 -2.31
C THR A 400 1.24 20.54 -2.78
N ARG A 401 0.54 20.12 -3.82
CA ARG A 401 -0.69 20.77 -4.29
C ARG A 401 -1.93 19.94 -3.91
N THR A 402 -1.76 18.64 -3.70
CA THR A 402 -2.88 17.71 -3.46
C THR A 402 -3.06 17.38 -1.98
N GLY A 403 -1.99 17.43 -1.18
CA GLY A 403 -1.99 16.97 0.19
C GLY A 403 -2.21 15.46 0.34
N ASP A 404 -2.02 14.68 -0.74
CA ASP A 404 -2.18 13.22 -0.77
C ASP A 404 -0.89 12.55 -0.30
N ARG A 405 -0.98 11.69 0.70
CA ARG A 405 0.16 10.90 1.22
C ARG A 405 0.85 10.03 0.17
N ALA A 406 0.20 9.75 -0.96
CA ALA A 406 0.80 8.97 -2.04
C ALA A 406 2.00 9.67 -2.68
N GLU A 407 2.09 10.99 -2.56
CA GLU A 407 3.27 11.77 -2.95
C GLU A 407 4.49 11.46 -2.07
N LEU A 408 4.26 10.91 -0.86
CA LEU A 408 5.30 10.60 0.12
C LEU A 408 5.64 9.10 0.11
N HIS A 409 6.92 8.78 0.04
CA HIS A 409 7.40 7.40 0.25
C HIS A 409 7.50 7.11 1.75
N LEU A 410 6.33 6.81 2.39
CA LEU A 410 6.27 6.57 3.82
C LEU A 410 6.76 5.16 4.18
N GLY A 411 7.70 5.08 5.10
CA GLY A 411 8.12 3.83 5.75
C GLY A 411 7.02 3.24 6.64
N ALA A 412 7.26 2.08 7.25
CA ALA A 412 6.27 1.41 8.11
C ALA A 412 5.88 2.28 9.30
N LEU A 413 6.87 2.84 10.01
CA LEU A 413 6.67 3.72 11.16
C LEU A 413 6.02 5.05 10.75
N GLU A 414 6.45 5.66 9.65
CA GLU A 414 5.86 6.91 9.16
C GLU A 414 4.37 6.74 8.77
N ARG A 415 3.98 5.56 8.25
CA ARG A 415 2.56 5.24 8.00
C ARG A 415 1.74 5.15 9.29
N GLU A 416 2.36 4.73 10.38
CA GLU A 416 1.72 4.74 11.69
C GLU A 416 1.57 6.17 12.21
N LEU A 417 2.63 6.97 12.12
CA LEU A 417 2.62 8.39 12.49
C LEU A 417 1.64 9.21 11.62
N TRP A 418 1.44 8.83 10.33
CA TRP A 418 0.47 9.48 9.46
C TRP A 418 -0.94 9.49 10.05
N ARG A 419 -1.33 8.46 10.80
CA ARG A 419 -2.65 8.39 11.45
C ARG A 419 -2.92 9.55 12.41
N ALA A 420 -1.88 10.18 12.93
CA ALA A 420 -2.01 11.36 13.79
C ALA A 420 -2.38 12.63 13.01
N VAL A 421 -2.10 12.67 11.72
CA VAL A 421 -2.25 13.87 10.88
C VAL A 421 -3.22 13.69 9.70
N GLU A 422 -3.67 12.47 9.39
CA GLU A 422 -4.62 12.21 8.31
C GLU A 422 -5.99 12.84 8.56
N SER A 423 -6.73 13.16 7.51
CA SER A 423 -8.13 13.57 7.61
C SER A 423 -9.01 12.36 7.92
N THR A 424 -9.88 12.48 8.93
CA THR A 424 -10.85 11.43 9.27
C THR A 424 -12.27 12.01 9.29
N GLY A 425 -13.30 11.17 9.15
CA GLY A 425 -14.70 11.59 9.27
C GLY A 425 -15.01 12.12 10.65
N ASP A 426 -14.58 11.36 11.67
CA ASP A 426 -14.89 11.58 13.08
C ASP A 426 -14.15 12.78 13.70
N ASP A 427 -13.17 13.36 13.00
CA ASP A 427 -12.35 14.48 13.49
C ASP A 427 -12.33 15.65 12.48
N CYS A 428 -13.33 15.72 11.60
CA CYS A 428 -13.46 16.78 10.64
C CYS A 428 -14.55 17.77 11.06
N LEU A 429 -14.17 19.02 11.31
CA LEU A 429 -15.08 20.10 11.67
C LEU A 429 -15.99 20.58 10.51
N GLY A 430 -15.83 20.02 9.32
CA GLY A 430 -16.65 20.43 8.17
C GLY A 430 -16.47 21.91 7.83
N SER A 431 -17.58 22.58 7.52
CA SER A 431 -17.60 23.98 7.09
C SER A 431 -17.14 24.99 8.14
N ILE A 432 -17.10 24.60 9.41
CA ILE A 432 -16.68 25.44 10.53
C ILE A 432 -15.15 25.46 10.70
N CYS A 433 -14.44 24.53 10.07
CA CYS A 433 -12.98 24.50 10.11
C CYS A 433 -12.38 25.73 9.41
N ALA A 434 -11.47 26.43 10.08
CA ALA A 434 -10.79 27.61 9.51
C ALA A 434 -10.14 27.32 8.15
N ASN A 435 -9.63 26.09 7.95
CA ASN A 435 -9.00 25.67 6.69
C ASN A 435 -10.01 25.33 5.57
N TRP A 436 -11.32 25.29 5.86
CA TRP A 436 -12.35 24.93 4.88
C TRP A 436 -12.64 26.06 3.89
N GLY A 437 -12.80 27.28 4.41
CA GLY A 437 -13.19 28.46 3.60
C GLY A 437 -12.08 28.94 2.68
N ASP A 438 -10.85 28.98 3.18
CA ASP A 438 -9.68 29.56 2.51
C ASP A 438 -9.09 28.69 1.41
N GLY A 439 -9.69 27.51 1.11
CA GLY A 439 -9.17 26.58 0.13
C GLY A 439 -7.92 25.81 0.59
N ALA A 440 -7.49 26.02 1.83
CA ALA A 440 -6.31 25.36 2.39
C ALA A 440 -6.54 23.86 2.70
N CYS A 441 -7.80 23.43 2.89
CA CYS A 441 -8.10 22.03 3.16
C CYS A 441 -7.99 21.18 1.88
N HIS A 442 -6.93 20.40 1.77
CA HIS A 442 -6.66 19.54 0.60
C HIS A 442 -7.79 18.56 0.29
N MET A 443 -8.41 17.97 1.31
CA MET A 443 -9.57 17.08 1.12
C MET A 443 -10.76 17.82 0.49
N VAL A 444 -11.05 19.06 0.93
CA VAL A 444 -12.13 19.87 0.35
C VAL A 444 -11.78 20.30 -1.07
N ALA A 445 -10.53 20.68 -1.32
CA ALA A 445 -10.06 21.03 -2.64
C ALA A 445 -10.23 19.84 -3.61
N ALA A 446 -9.80 18.63 -3.21
CA ALA A 446 -9.98 17.42 -4.00
C ALA A 446 -11.47 17.12 -4.31
N ARG A 447 -12.37 17.31 -3.34
CA ARG A 447 -13.83 17.13 -3.54
C ARG A 447 -14.42 18.19 -4.49
N ARG A 448 -14.02 19.46 -4.36
CA ARG A 448 -14.46 20.53 -5.27
C ARG A 448 -14.03 20.24 -6.71
N THR A 449 -12.79 19.77 -6.88
CA THR A 449 -12.30 19.37 -8.20
C THR A 449 -13.09 18.18 -8.76
N ALA A 450 -13.35 17.15 -7.94
CA ALA A 450 -14.16 16.01 -8.34
C ALA A 450 -15.61 16.42 -8.69
N ALA A 451 -16.20 17.37 -7.96
CA ALA A 451 -17.55 17.85 -8.22
C ALA A 451 -17.69 18.57 -9.60
N THR A 452 -16.61 19.17 -10.10
CA THR A 452 -16.59 19.88 -11.41
C THR A 452 -16.05 19.04 -12.54
N ALA A 453 -15.41 17.92 -12.26
CA ALA A 453 -14.86 17.01 -13.27
C ALA A 453 -15.95 16.28 -14.04
N GLU A 454 -15.72 16.04 -15.32
CA GLU A 454 -16.61 15.27 -16.20
C GLU A 454 -16.48 13.76 -15.98
N LEU A 455 -15.25 13.32 -15.59
CA LEU A 455 -14.93 11.95 -15.22
C LEU A 455 -14.30 11.93 -13.82
N VAL A 456 -14.86 11.14 -12.93
CA VAL A 456 -14.28 10.92 -11.58
C VAL A 456 -13.76 9.51 -11.49
N VAL A 457 -12.48 9.37 -11.12
CA VAL A 457 -11.86 8.09 -10.80
C VAL A 457 -11.81 7.92 -9.29
N THR A 458 -12.42 6.85 -8.78
CA THR A 458 -12.51 6.58 -7.35
C THR A 458 -12.31 5.09 -7.03
N ASN A 459 -12.50 4.68 -5.78
CA ASN A 459 -12.50 3.27 -5.40
C ASN A 459 -13.87 2.83 -4.86
N HIS A 460 -14.08 1.51 -4.77
CA HIS A 460 -15.34 0.93 -4.30
C HIS A 460 -15.74 1.45 -2.91
N ALA A 461 -14.78 1.59 -1.98
CA ALA A 461 -15.08 2.05 -0.63
C ALA A 461 -15.63 3.50 -0.62
N LEU A 462 -15.07 4.39 -1.45
CA LEU A 462 -15.56 5.77 -1.53
C LEU A 462 -16.87 5.86 -2.31
N LEU A 463 -17.05 5.06 -3.35
CA LEU A 463 -18.32 4.93 -4.07
C LEU A 463 -19.48 4.54 -3.13
N LEU A 464 -19.25 3.54 -2.27
CA LEU A 464 -20.23 3.10 -1.25
C LEU A 464 -20.44 4.14 -0.14
N SER A 465 -19.39 4.90 0.21
CA SER A 465 -19.53 6.01 1.17
C SER A 465 -20.32 7.18 0.60
N ASP A 466 -20.31 7.38 -0.72
CA ASP A 466 -21.12 8.38 -1.41
C ASP A 466 -22.61 8.06 -1.33
N GLU A 467 -22.98 6.80 -1.54
CA GLU A 467 -24.36 6.33 -1.37
C GLU A 467 -24.87 6.62 0.06
N SER A 468 -24.07 6.27 1.08
CA SER A 468 -24.42 6.53 2.48
C SER A 468 -24.52 8.03 2.82
N ALA A 469 -23.85 8.89 2.06
CA ALA A 469 -23.89 10.35 2.18
C ALA A 469 -24.93 11.01 1.24
N ALA A 470 -25.87 10.25 0.72
CA ALA A 470 -26.92 10.71 -0.22
C ALA A 470 -26.35 11.41 -1.48
N GLY A 471 -25.26 10.89 -2.06
CA GLY A 471 -24.69 11.37 -3.32
C GLY A 471 -23.91 12.69 -3.23
N HIS A 472 -23.54 13.15 -2.04
CA HIS A 472 -22.89 14.45 -1.88
C HIS A 472 -21.37 14.47 -2.05
N LEU A 473 -20.71 13.30 -2.21
CA LEU A 473 -19.27 13.22 -2.34
C LEU A 473 -18.80 13.25 -3.80
N LEU A 474 -19.48 12.50 -4.67
CA LEU A 474 -19.17 12.37 -6.10
C LEU A 474 -20.04 13.29 -6.98
N GLY A 475 -21.18 13.76 -6.45
CA GLY A 475 -22.18 14.51 -7.19
C GLY A 475 -22.94 13.64 -8.19
N ASP A 476 -23.86 14.24 -8.96
CA ASP A 476 -24.69 13.49 -9.92
C ASP A 476 -23.86 12.97 -11.09
N TYR A 477 -24.10 11.73 -11.50
CA TYR A 477 -23.48 11.09 -12.66
C TYR A 477 -24.48 10.21 -13.39
N SER A 478 -24.33 10.12 -14.71
CA SER A 478 -25.24 9.36 -15.58
C SER A 478 -24.67 8.00 -15.96
N ALA A 479 -23.36 7.80 -15.86
CA ALA A 479 -22.68 6.54 -16.14
C ALA A 479 -21.76 6.15 -14.99
N LEU A 480 -21.81 4.87 -14.63
CA LEU A 480 -20.97 4.25 -13.62
C LEU A 480 -20.26 3.04 -14.21
N VAL A 481 -18.94 3.01 -14.12
CA VAL A 481 -18.13 1.83 -14.43
C VAL A 481 -17.52 1.31 -13.12
N VAL A 482 -17.76 0.05 -12.79
CA VAL A 482 -17.14 -0.63 -11.65
C VAL A 482 -16.17 -1.68 -12.17
N ASP A 483 -14.88 -1.39 -12.06
CA ASP A 483 -13.82 -2.34 -12.42
C ASP A 483 -13.47 -3.22 -11.22
N GLU A 484 -13.13 -4.49 -11.47
CA GLU A 484 -12.98 -5.55 -10.47
C GLU A 484 -14.26 -5.72 -9.62
N ALA A 485 -15.40 -5.72 -10.27
CA ALA A 485 -16.75 -5.72 -9.66
C ALA A 485 -17.01 -6.90 -8.73
N HIS A 486 -16.27 -8.01 -8.87
CA HIS A 486 -16.37 -9.17 -7.97
C HIS A 486 -16.05 -8.85 -6.50
N HIS A 487 -15.39 -7.69 -6.23
CA HIS A 487 -15.14 -7.21 -4.88
C HIS A 487 -16.24 -6.31 -4.31
N LEU A 488 -17.17 -5.84 -5.14
CA LEU A 488 -18.12 -4.80 -4.73
C LEU A 488 -19.00 -5.24 -3.56
N GLU A 489 -19.48 -6.49 -3.57
CA GLU A 489 -20.28 -7.02 -2.47
C GLU A 489 -19.49 -7.13 -1.16
N GLU A 490 -18.24 -7.59 -1.21
CA GLU A 490 -17.38 -7.65 -0.03
C GLU A 490 -17.15 -6.25 0.56
N GLN A 491 -16.90 -5.26 -0.30
CA GLN A 491 -16.74 -3.87 0.12
C GLN A 491 -18.04 -3.29 0.70
N ALA A 492 -19.20 -3.59 0.09
CA ALA A 492 -20.50 -3.18 0.62
C ALA A 492 -20.79 -3.81 1.99
N THR A 493 -20.45 -5.08 2.15
CA THR A 493 -20.56 -5.79 3.43
C THR A 493 -19.71 -5.12 4.52
N GLN A 494 -18.47 -4.70 4.17
CA GLN A 494 -17.60 -3.99 5.10
C GLN A 494 -18.06 -2.56 5.40
N ALA A 495 -18.61 -1.87 4.42
CA ALA A 495 -19.11 -0.50 4.57
C ALA A 495 -20.41 -0.42 5.38
N GLY A 496 -21.30 -1.43 5.26
CA GLY A 496 -22.59 -1.48 5.95
C GLY A 496 -22.52 -1.94 7.41
N GLY A 497 -21.35 -2.36 7.90
CA GLY A 497 -21.16 -2.89 9.24
C GLY A 497 -20.32 -2.01 10.16
N HIS A 498 -20.30 -2.37 11.44
CA HIS A 498 -19.45 -1.75 12.44
C HIS A 498 -18.16 -2.54 12.66
N ARG A 499 -17.12 -1.82 13.04
CA ARG A 499 -15.88 -2.38 13.56
C ARG A 499 -15.38 -1.50 14.68
N LEU A 500 -15.37 -2.01 15.90
CA LEU A 500 -14.97 -1.27 17.09
C LEU A 500 -13.90 -2.01 17.87
N ARG A 501 -12.83 -1.28 18.25
CA ARG A 501 -11.75 -1.73 19.11
C ARG A 501 -11.63 -0.83 20.32
N SER A 502 -11.02 -1.31 21.39
CA SER A 502 -10.68 -0.47 22.56
C SER A 502 -9.92 0.80 22.16
N ALA A 503 -8.96 0.67 21.25
CA ALA A 503 -8.17 1.79 20.77
C ALA A 503 -8.99 2.89 20.05
N ASP A 504 -10.17 2.57 19.52
CA ASP A 504 -11.03 3.55 18.85
C ASP A 504 -11.69 4.47 19.90
N VAL A 505 -12.16 3.90 21.00
CA VAL A 505 -12.70 4.63 22.15
C VAL A 505 -11.62 5.48 22.82
N LEU A 506 -10.45 4.87 23.08
CA LEU A 506 -9.34 5.59 23.73
C LEU A 506 -8.87 6.78 22.89
N ARG A 507 -8.79 6.63 21.58
CA ARG A 507 -8.44 7.74 20.68
C ARG A 507 -9.45 8.90 20.73
N ALA A 508 -10.73 8.62 20.90
CA ALA A 508 -11.72 9.69 21.08
C ALA A 508 -11.45 10.49 22.35
N LEU A 509 -11.05 9.84 23.44
CA LEU A 509 -10.71 10.44 24.71
C LEU A 509 -9.36 11.17 24.69
N ASP A 510 -8.34 10.58 24.08
CA ASP A 510 -6.97 11.12 24.04
C ASP A 510 -6.84 12.36 23.11
N ARG A 511 -7.88 12.66 22.34
CA ARG A 511 -7.97 13.89 21.52
C ARG A 511 -8.25 15.14 22.31
N LEU A 512 -8.88 14.99 23.46
CA LEU A 512 -9.24 16.14 24.31
C LEU A 512 -7.98 16.73 24.94
N PRO A 513 -7.87 18.04 25.06
CA PRO A 513 -6.87 18.69 25.89
C PRO A 513 -7.11 18.35 27.37
N ASP A 514 -6.19 18.76 28.24
CA ASP A 514 -6.35 18.53 29.67
C ASP A 514 -7.66 19.17 30.17
N VAL A 515 -8.49 18.36 30.83
CA VAL A 515 -9.82 18.75 31.28
C VAL A 515 -9.71 19.32 32.71
N LEU A 516 -10.15 20.57 32.86
CA LEU A 516 -10.15 21.26 34.15
C LEU A 516 -11.40 20.98 34.99
N ASP A 517 -12.51 20.65 34.34
CA ASP A 517 -13.77 20.28 34.97
C ASP A 517 -13.70 18.90 35.60
N VAL A 518 -13.88 18.82 36.90
CA VAL A 518 -13.75 17.57 37.69
C VAL A 518 -14.84 16.56 37.34
N ASP A 519 -16.06 17.02 37.09
CA ASP A 519 -17.19 16.13 36.75
C ASP A 519 -17.01 15.52 35.35
N LEU A 520 -16.57 16.35 34.39
CA LEU A 520 -16.22 15.88 33.05
C LEU A 520 -15.04 14.91 33.09
N ALA A 521 -13.97 15.24 33.82
CA ALA A 521 -12.81 14.36 33.96
C ALA A 521 -13.21 12.99 34.54
N SER A 522 -14.04 12.98 35.58
CA SER A 522 -14.57 11.75 36.19
C SER A 522 -15.44 10.93 35.20
N ALA A 523 -16.27 11.59 34.40
CA ALA A 523 -17.08 10.90 33.40
C ALA A 523 -16.22 10.26 32.30
N LEU A 524 -15.14 10.93 31.86
CA LEU A 524 -14.20 10.42 30.86
C LEU A 524 -13.36 9.27 31.42
N GLU A 525 -12.96 9.32 32.68
CA GLU A 525 -12.25 8.24 33.33
C GLU A 525 -13.16 6.99 33.48
N ALA A 526 -14.38 7.18 33.93
CA ALA A 526 -15.38 6.09 34.01
C ALA A 526 -15.64 5.46 32.63
N CYS A 527 -15.64 6.24 31.56
CA CYS A 527 -15.76 5.79 30.19
C CYS A 527 -14.54 4.92 29.80
N ARG A 528 -13.32 5.39 30.08
CA ARG A 528 -12.07 4.65 29.80
C ARG A 528 -12.05 3.30 30.52
N ASP A 529 -12.42 3.29 31.78
CA ASP A 529 -12.48 2.08 32.60
C ASP A 529 -13.53 1.10 32.11
N ALA A 530 -14.72 1.58 31.73
CA ALA A 530 -15.79 0.72 31.24
C ALA A 530 -15.41 0.07 29.90
N ALA A 531 -14.82 0.83 28.98
CA ALA A 531 -14.29 0.30 27.72
C ALA A 531 -13.17 -0.74 27.99
N GLY A 532 -12.23 -0.42 28.87
CA GLY A 532 -11.15 -1.34 29.28
C GLY A 532 -11.67 -2.67 29.83
N ARG A 533 -12.68 -2.64 30.68
CA ARG A 533 -13.32 -3.87 31.23
C ARG A 533 -14.02 -4.67 30.14
N LEU A 534 -14.79 -4.02 29.26
CA LEU A 534 -15.50 -4.69 28.17
C LEU A 534 -14.56 -5.43 27.23
N PHE A 535 -13.56 -4.73 26.70
CA PHE A 535 -12.61 -5.32 25.76
C PHE A 535 -11.65 -6.31 26.42
N GLY A 536 -11.34 -6.12 27.71
CA GLY A 536 -10.59 -7.10 28.52
C GLY A 536 -11.33 -8.41 28.67
N GLU A 537 -12.62 -8.35 29.00
CA GLU A 537 -13.50 -9.53 29.11
C GLU A 537 -13.67 -10.23 27.76
N ALA A 538 -13.94 -9.46 26.69
CA ALA A 538 -14.04 -10.01 25.33
C ALA A 538 -12.75 -10.71 24.89
N LYS A 539 -11.56 -10.12 25.17
CA LYS A 539 -10.27 -10.75 24.90
C LYS A 539 -10.09 -12.04 25.68
N GLY A 540 -10.40 -12.05 26.99
CA GLY A 540 -10.29 -13.22 27.86
C GLY A 540 -11.17 -14.39 27.35
N LEU A 541 -12.44 -14.09 27.04
CA LEU A 541 -13.39 -15.07 26.49
C LEU A 541 -12.91 -15.65 25.15
N LEU A 542 -12.45 -14.78 24.22
CA LEU A 542 -11.94 -15.22 22.92
C LEU A 542 -10.70 -16.08 23.06
N ALA A 543 -9.77 -15.73 23.97
CA ALA A 543 -8.57 -16.51 24.24
C ALA A 543 -8.91 -17.89 24.80
N GLU A 544 -9.90 -17.99 25.71
CA GLU A 544 -10.37 -19.26 26.27
C GLU A 544 -11.01 -20.15 25.19
N ARG A 545 -11.89 -19.58 24.35
CA ARG A 545 -12.64 -20.32 23.33
C ARG A 545 -11.81 -20.73 22.11
N LEU A 546 -10.77 -19.95 21.78
CA LEU A 546 -9.92 -20.14 20.61
C LEU A 546 -8.56 -20.75 20.94
N GLY A 547 -8.18 -20.83 22.22
CA GLY A 547 -6.83 -21.12 22.72
C GLY A 547 -6.40 -22.60 22.70
N GLY A 548 -6.86 -23.44 21.78
CA GLY A 548 -6.53 -24.87 21.70
C GLY A 548 -5.25 -25.26 20.95
N GLY A 549 -4.44 -24.34 20.42
CA GLY A 549 -3.24 -24.66 19.64
C GLY A 549 -2.09 -23.69 19.91
N GLY A 550 -0.90 -24.17 20.14
CA GLY A 550 0.30 -23.49 20.65
C GLY A 550 0.83 -22.24 19.92
N GLY A 551 -0.01 -21.38 19.43
CA GLY A 551 0.29 -20.06 18.87
C GLY A 551 -0.62 -18.98 19.45
N ALA A 552 -0.33 -17.69 19.17
CA ALA A 552 -1.24 -16.59 19.56
C ALA A 552 -2.63 -16.86 18.98
N PRO A 553 -3.69 -16.94 19.83
CA PRO A 553 -5.03 -17.29 19.38
C PRO A 553 -5.56 -16.21 18.39
N THR A 554 -6.00 -16.66 17.23
CA THR A 554 -6.68 -15.81 16.24
C THR A 554 -7.94 -16.51 15.79
N GLY A 555 -9.05 -15.80 15.70
CA GLY A 555 -10.32 -16.36 15.25
C GLY A 555 -11.50 -15.48 15.61
N SER A 556 -12.68 -15.93 15.22
CA SER A 556 -13.94 -15.22 15.42
C SER A 556 -14.94 -16.08 16.18
N LEU A 557 -15.81 -15.44 16.98
CA LEU A 557 -16.90 -16.04 17.69
C LEU A 557 -18.20 -15.30 17.35
N SER A 558 -19.15 -15.98 16.68
CA SER A 558 -20.46 -15.40 16.37
C SER A 558 -21.21 -15.04 17.64
N VAL A 559 -21.78 -13.85 17.71
CA VAL A 559 -22.64 -13.40 18.79
C VAL A 559 -24.07 -13.79 18.47
N THR A 560 -24.66 -14.71 19.24
CA THR A 560 -26.05 -15.18 19.11
C THR A 560 -26.76 -15.01 20.44
N ASP A 561 -28.11 -15.03 20.45
CA ASP A 561 -28.89 -14.95 21.68
C ASP A 561 -28.59 -16.11 22.62
N ASP A 562 -28.47 -17.32 22.07
CA ASP A 562 -28.09 -18.51 22.84
C ASP A 562 -26.72 -18.37 23.51
N LEU A 563 -25.76 -17.81 22.75
CA LEU A 563 -24.43 -17.54 23.30
C LEU A 563 -24.49 -16.52 24.44
N LEU A 564 -25.18 -15.39 24.24
CA LEU A 564 -25.31 -14.33 25.25
C LEU A 564 -26.09 -14.79 26.49
N ALA A 565 -26.95 -15.77 26.36
CA ALA A 565 -27.71 -16.38 27.46
C ALA A 565 -26.83 -17.28 28.34
N GLU A 566 -25.64 -17.70 27.89
CA GLU A 566 -24.75 -18.53 28.68
C GLU A 566 -24.32 -17.82 29.96
N PRO A 567 -24.34 -18.48 31.15
CA PRO A 567 -23.91 -17.88 32.43
C PRO A 567 -22.50 -17.30 32.39
N ARG A 568 -21.59 -17.87 31.59
CA ARG A 568 -20.20 -17.41 31.43
C ARG A 568 -20.07 -16.11 30.68
N LEU A 569 -21.07 -15.73 29.86
CA LEU A 569 -21.06 -14.48 29.09
C LEU A 569 -21.80 -13.34 29.80
N GLN A 570 -22.49 -13.60 30.92
CA GLN A 570 -23.18 -12.57 31.67
C GLN A 570 -22.26 -11.43 32.16
N PRO A 571 -20.98 -11.66 32.51
CA PRO A 571 -20.05 -10.56 32.77
C PRO A 571 -19.82 -9.66 31.54
N LEU A 572 -19.67 -10.24 30.33
CA LEU A 572 -19.51 -9.49 29.08
C LEU A 572 -20.75 -8.62 28.81
N VAL A 573 -21.95 -9.19 28.93
CA VAL A 573 -23.22 -8.48 28.72
C VAL A 573 -23.35 -7.31 29.72
N ARG A 574 -23.07 -7.54 31.02
CA ARG A 574 -23.07 -6.46 32.01
C ARG A 574 -22.05 -5.37 31.70
N ASN A 575 -20.84 -5.75 31.31
CA ASN A 575 -19.81 -4.80 30.90
C ASN A 575 -20.21 -4.03 29.64
N ALA A 576 -20.94 -4.64 28.69
CA ALA A 576 -21.49 -3.95 27.52
C ALA A 576 -22.53 -2.88 27.94
N HIS A 577 -23.50 -3.21 28.79
CA HIS A 577 -24.45 -2.22 29.33
C HIS A 577 -23.75 -1.09 30.08
N HIS A 578 -22.74 -1.42 30.90
CA HIS A 578 -21.95 -0.39 31.59
C HIS A 578 -21.17 0.50 30.63
N ALA A 579 -20.58 -0.08 29.59
CA ALA A 579 -19.84 0.69 28.57
C ALA A 579 -20.77 1.60 27.80
N VAL A 580 -21.92 1.13 27.28
CA VAL A 580 -22.92 1.96 26.59
C VAL A 580 -23.35 3.12 27.47
N SER A 581 -23.68 2.84 28.73
CA SER A 581 -24.12 3.88 29.68
C SER A 581 -22.99 4.87 30.02
N ALA A 582 -21.76 4.42 30.19
CA ALA A 582 -20.62 5.29 30.52
C ALA A 582 -20.24 6.18 29.31
N LEU A 583 -20.21 5.60 28.11
CA LEU A 583 -19.96 6.31 26.85
C LEU A 583 -21.05 7.37 26.59
N GLY A 584 -22.31 7.02 26.80
CA GLY A 584 -23.44 7.95 26.67
C GLY A 584 -23.32 9.15 27.64
N ARG A 585 -23.09 8.87 28.94
CA ARG A 585 -22.91 9.94 29.96
C ARG A 585 -21.71 10.83 29.65
N ALA A 586 -20.60 10.24 29.21
CA ALA A 586 -19.41 11.02 28.82
C ALA A 586 -19.72 11.91 27.59
N ALA A 587 -20.47 11.40 26.62
CA ALA A 587 -20.90 12.17 25.45
C ALA A 587 -21.85 13.33 25.84
N GLU A 588 -22.79 13.10 26.76
CA GLU A 588 -23.67 14.15 27.30
C GLU A 588 -22.87 15.21 28.08
N ALA A 589 -21.93 14.78 28.92
CA ALA A 589 -21.08 15.69 29.67
C ALA A 589 -20.18 16.54 28.74
N LEU A 590 -19.65 15.96 27.67
CA LEU A 590 -18.89 16.69 26.65
C LEU A 590 -19.73 17.74 25.91
N ARG A 591 -20.99 17.45 25.64
CA ARG A 591 -21.90 18.43 25.01
C ARG A 591 -22.33 19.54 25.95
N ALA A 592 -22.46 19.23 27.24
CA ALA A 592 -22.80 20.20 28.26
C ALA A 592 -21.59 21.08 28.67
N ALA A 593 -20.38 20.58 28.45
CA ALA A 593 -19.15 21.28 28.79
C ALA A 593 -18.93 22.53 27.90
N GLY A 594 -18.60 23.65 28.51
CA GLY A 594 -18.15 24.86 27.80
C GLY A 594 -16.64 24.87 27.57
N PRO A 595 -16.16 25.79 26.71
CA PRO A 595 -14.72 25.96 26.44
C PRO A 595 -13.86 26.16 27.69
N ALA A 596 -14.42 26.78 28.75
CA ALA A 596 -13.74 27.00 30.04
C ALA A 596 -13.40 25.70 30.80
N SER A 597 -13.97 24.54 30.38
CA SER A 597 -13.69 23.22 30.97
C SER A 597 -12.36 22.62 30.49
N LEU A 598 -11.67 23.23 29.53
CA LEU A 598 -10.43 22.74 28.93
C LEU A 598 -9.26 23.67 29.28
N GLN A 599 -8.09 23.05 29.54
CA GLN A 599 -6.84 23.75 29.65
C GLN A 599 -6.23 23.99 28.26
N THR A 600 -6.16 25.25 27.85
CA THR A 600 -5.51 25.61 26.58
C THR A 600 -4.30 26.51 26.86
N ASP A 601 -3.14 26.15 26.32
CA ASP A 601 -1.88 26.91 26.46
C ASP A 601 -1.83 28.19 25.59
N LEU A 602 -2.93 28.50 24.89
CA LEU A 602 -3.01 29.62 23.94
C LEU A 602 -4.29 30.44 24.17
N LEU A 603 -4.33 31.63 23.58
CA LEU A 603 -5.51 32.48 23.57
C LEU A 603 -6.78 31.68 23.30
N PRO A 604 -7.82 31.77 24.14
CA PRO A 604 -9.04 31.00 24.02
C PRO A 604 -9.68 31.18 22.66
N GLN A 605 -10.02 30.06 22.02
CA GLN A 605 -10.83 29.99 20.80
C GLN A 605 -12.11 29.22 21.11
N PRO A 606 -13.10 29.88 21.78
CA PRO A 606 -14.24 29.17 22.37
C PRO A 606 -15.06 28.35 21.36
N ASP A 607 -15.21 28.82 20.13
CA ASP A 607 -15.96 28.09 19.10
C ASP A 607 -15.27 26.78 18.71
N ARG A 608 -13.95 26.80 18.65
CA ARG A 608 -13.14 25.62 18.28
C ARG A 608 -13.11 24.56 19.38
N GLU A 609 -13.08 25.01 20.64
CA GLU A 609 -13.06 24.08 21.79
C GLU A 609 -14.43 23.41 21.94
N ALA A 610 -15.53 24.14 21.77
CA ALA A 610 -16.87 23.58 21.75
C ALA A 610 -17.06 22.51 20.66
N GLU A 611 -16.46 22.75 19.48
CA GLU A 611 -16.50 21.79 18.37
C GLU A 611 -15.68 20.52 18.63
N GLU A 612 -14.52 20.63 19.28
CA GLU A 612 -13.71 19.46 19.65
C GLU A 612 -14.45 18.59 20.69
N LEU A 613 -15.14 19.21 21.64
CA LEU A 613 -16.00 18.52 22.58
C LEU A 613 -17.17 17.80 21.88
N ALA A 614 -17.83 18.47 20.93
CA ALA A 614 -18.93 17.88 20.17
C ALA A 614 -18.49 16.69 19.31
N LEU A 615 -17.31 16.76 18.68
CA LEU A 615 -16.76 15.64 17.92
C LEU A 615 -16.41 14.44 18.80
N ALA A 616 -15.80 14.69 19.95
CA ALA A 616 -15.51 13.62 20.92
C ALA A 616 -16.82 12.98 21.40
N ALA A 617 -17.83 13.77 21.71
CA ALA A 617 -19.16 13.27 22.08
C ALA A 617 -19.75 12.36 20.99
N SER A 618 -19.74 12.80 19.74
CA SER A 618 -20.26 12.02 18.60
C SER A 618 -19.50 10.70 18.41
N ALA A 619 -18.16 10.71 18.57
CA ALA A 619 -17.36 9.50 18.47
C ALA A 619 -17.66 8.49 19.60
N LEU A 620 -17.92 8.96 20.81
CA LEU A 620 -18.31 8.11 21.93
C LEU A 620 -19.71 7.52 21.73
N GLU A 621 -20.66 8.30 21.21
CA GLU A 621 -22.01 7.80 20.86
C GLU A 621 -21.96 6.75 19.76
N GLY A 622 -21.18 6.98 18.70
CA GLY A 622 -20.97 5.98 17.65
C GLY A 622 -20.38 4.70 18.20
N SER A 623 -19.45 4.81 19.17
CA SER A 623 -18.87 3.65 19.85
C SER A 623 -19.89 2.93 20.73
N ALA A 624 -20.76 3.68 21.45
CA ALA A 624 -21.84 3.13 22.25
C ALA A 624 -22.87 2.38 21.37
N GLY A 625 -23.28 2.98 20.25
CA GLY A 625 -24.17 2.35 19.27
C GLY A 625 -23.57 1.05 18.70
N ALA A 626 -22.29 1.04 18.35
CA ALA A 626 -21.61 -0.17 17.86
C ALA A 626 -21.57 -1.30 18.92
N ILE A 627 -21.36 -0.97 20.20
CA ILE A 627 -21.44 -1.96 21.29
C ILE A 627 -22.86 -2.51 21.42
N ASP A 628 -23.83 -1.63 21.36
CA ASP A 628 -25.25 -1.98 21.45
C ASP A 628 -25.67 -2.92 20.31
N ASP A 629 -25.35 -2.53 19.07
CA ASP A 629 -25.69 -3.28 17.85
C ASP A 629 -24.98 -4.66 17.78
N VAL A 630 -23.80 -4.81 18.38
CA VAL A 630 -23.08 -6.09 18.35
C VAL A 630 -23.45 -7.01 19.51
N LEU A 631 -23.61 -6.48 20.74
CA LEU A 631 -23.68 -7.26 21.95
C LEU A 631 -25.05 -7.24 22.65
N LEU A 632 -25.90 -6.23 22.42
CA LEU A 632 -27.14 -6.05 23.17
C LEU A 632 -28.37 -6.13 22.28
N HIS A 633 -28.49 -5.29 21.28
CA HIS A 633 -29.66 -5.19 20.40
C HIS A 633 -29.24 -5.34 18.93
N ARG A 634 -29.02 -6.57 18.51
CA ARG A 634 -28.51 -6.87 17.18
C ARG A 634 -29.40 -6.34 16.07
N ARG A 635 -28.79 -5.76 15.06
CA ARG A 635 -29.47 -5.21 13.88
C ARG A 635 -30.09 -6.33 13.04
N GLU A 636 -31.35 -6.16 12.64
CA GLU A 636 -32.03 -7.10 11.74
C GLU A 636 -31.27 -7.16 10.39
N GLY A 637 -31.13 -8.36 9.83
CA GLY A 637 -30.40 -8.60 8.59
C GLY A 637 -28.86 -8.52 8.73
N HIS A 638 -28.34 -8.35 9.95
CA HIS A 638 -26.92 -8.35 10.24
C HIS A 638 -26.47 -9.59 11.01
N VAL A 639 -25.21 -9.97 10.82
CA VAL A 639 -24.52 -10.93 11.67
C VAL A 639 -23.50 -10.21 12.53
N ALA A 640 -23.48 -10.51 13.83
CA ALA A 640 -22.56 -9.93 14.79
C ALA A 640 -21.55 -10.97 15.27
N TRP A 641 -20.30 -10.54 15.50
CA TRP A 641 -19.25 -11.42 16.06
C TRP A 641 -18.20 -10.63 16.81
N MET A 642 -17.45 -11.35 17.64
CA MET A 642 -16.20 -10.88 18.23
C MET A 642 -15.03 -11.57 17.54
N GLU A 643 -13.93 -10.83 17.31
CA GLU A 643 -12.75 -11.34 16.63
C GLU A 643 -11.50 -11.02 17.46
N LEU A 644 -10.55 -11.97 17.55
CA LEU A 644 -9.25 -11.75 18.17
C LEU A 644 -8.16 -11.64 17.10
N ARG A 645 -7.55 -10.47 17.01
CA ARG A 645 -6.44 -10.19 16.10
C ARG A 645 -5.30 -9.49 16.82
N ALA A 646 -4.07 -9.98 16.64
CA ALA A 646 -2.88 -9.38 17.23
C ALA A 646 -3.07 -9.05 18.73
N GLU A 647 -3.69 -9.98 19.45
CA GLU A 647 -4.03 -9.86 20.89
C GLU A 647 -5.04 -8.76 21.26
N GLN A 648 -5.73 -8.19 20.31
CA GLN A 648 -6.81 -7.23 20.54
C GLN A 648 -8.16 -7.84 20.18
N ALA A 649 -9.15 -7.61 21.03
CA ALA A 649 -10.54 -7.95 20.72
C ALA A 649 -11.18 -6.86 19.86
N GLU A 650 -11.88 -7.27 18.81
CA GLU A 650 -12.69 -6.41 17.96
C GLU A 650 -14.15 -6.85 18.05
N LEU A 651 -15.06 -5.90 18.16
CA LEU A 651 -16.49 -6.08 18.01
C LEU A 651 -16.86 -5.74 16.57
N ARG A 652 -17.61 -6.61 15.91
CA ARG A 652 -17.96 -6.45 14.51
C ARG A 652 -19.39 -6.89 14.24
N ASP A 653 -20.03 -6.19 13.30
CA ASP A 653 -21.23 -6.67 12.63
C ASP A 653 -21.12 -6.41 11.13
N ALA A 654 -21.97 -7.08 10.34
CA ALA A 654 -22.06 -6.84 8.91
C ALA A 654 -23.43 -7.29 8.36
N PRO A 655 -23.94 -6.64 7.29
CA PRO A 655 -25.14 -7.09 6.61
C PRO A 655 -24.91 -8.45 5.93
N VAL A 656 -25.87 -9.34 6.08
CA VAL A 656 -25.83 -10.68 5.45
C VAL A 656 -26.04 -10.56 3.94
N ALA A 657 -27.00 -9.74 3.51
CA ALA A 657 -27.40 -9.56 2.12
C ALA A 657 -27.08 -8.14 1.62
N ALA A 658 -25.78 -7.82 1.51
CA ALA A 658 -25.34 -6.51 1.00
C ALA A 658 -25.73 -6.26 -0.48
N GLY A 659 -25.93 -7.32 -1.27
CA GLY A 659 -26.26 -7.21 -2.70
C GLY A 659 -27.60 -6.56 -3.00
N THR A 660 -28.63 -6.80 -2.18
CA THR A 660 -29.96 -6.17 -2.38
C THR A 660 -29.85 -4.65 -2.27
N ALA A 661 -29.15 -4.16 -1.22
CA ALA A 661 -28.93 -2.72 -1.05
C ALA A 661 -28.11 -2.12 -2.21
N LEU A 662 -27.12 -2.85 -2.74
CA LEU A 662 -26.35 -2.42 -3.91
C LEU A 662 -27.25 -2.28 -5.15
N GLY A 663 -28.10 -3.27 -5.41
CA GLY A 663 -28.97 -3.28 -6.59
C GLY A 663 -30.01 -2.16 -6.57
N GLU A 664 -30.70 -1.98 -5.45
CA GLU A 664 -31.78 -1.00 -5.29
C GLU A 664 -31.28 0.43 -5.03
N GLY A 665 -30.06 0.60 -4.53
CA GLY A 665 -29.45 1.89 -4.24
C GLY A 665 -28.45 2.32 -5.32
N LEU A 666 -27.19 1.97 -5.09
CA LEU A 666 -26.06 2.43 -5.90
C LEU A 666 -26.18 2.13 -7.39
N LEU A 667 -26.61 0.90 -7.74
CA LEU A 667 -26.66 0.47 -9.13
C LEU A 667 -27.92 0.98 -9.86
N ASP A 668 -28.94 1.45 -9.15
CA ASP A 668 -30.10 2.11 -9.73
C ASP A 668 -29.95 3.65 -9.87
N ALA A 669 -28.98 4.24 -9.20
CA ALA A 669 -28.73 5.68 -9.22
C ALA A 669 -28.25 6.21 -10.60
N ALA A 670 -27.53 5.39 -11.37
CA ALA A 670 -27.04 5.80 -12.69
C ALA A 670 -27.87 5.22 -13.83
N ARG A 671 -28.00 6.00 -14.90
CA ARG A 671 -28.70 5.57 -16.15
C ARG A 671 -28.01 4.34 -16.75
N THR A 672 -26.68 4.33 -16.76
CA THR A 672 -25.88 3.21 -17.28
C THR A 672 -24.92 2.73 -16.24
N VAL A 673 -24.87 1.42 -16.00
CA VAL A 673 -23.91 0.78 -15.11
C VAL A 673 -23.20 -0.34 -15.85
N VAL A 674 -21.87 -0.27 -15.90
CA VAL A 674 -21.00 -1.31 -16.45
C VAL A 674 -20.21 -1.93 -15.30
N LEU A 675 -20.37 -3.21 -15.08
CA LEU A 675 -19.67 -3.98 -14.05
C LEU A 675 -18.73 -4.95 -14.76
N THR A 676 -17.43 -4.79 -14.53
CA THR A 676 -16.42 -5.61 -15.24
C THR A 676 -15.41 -6.23 -14.29
N SER A 677 -14.97 -7.42 -14.63
CA SER A 677 -13.88 -8.13 -13.96
C SER A 677 -13.29 -9.21 -14.85
N ALA A 678 -12.14 -9.76 -14.45
CA ALA A 678 -11.56 -10.94 -15.10
C ALA A 678 -12.31 -12.24 -14.77
N THR A 679 -13.10 -12.24 -13.68
CA THR A 679 -13.77 -13.44 -13.17
C THR A 679 -15.14 -13.03 -12.58
N LEU A 680 -16.22 -13.25 -13.33
CA LEU A 680 -17.60 -13.02 -12.91
C LEU A 680 -18.47 -14.25 -13.15
N ALA A 681 -18.29 -14.93 -14.27
CA ALA A 681 -19.04 -16.10 -14.63
C ALA A 681 -18.38 -17.39 -14.10
N ILE A 682 -19.18 -18.40 -13.84
CA ILE A 682 -18.74 -19.78 -13.53
C ILE A 682 -19.22 -20.66 -14.66
N ALA A 683 -18.28 -21.21 -15.46
CA ALA A 683 -18.58 -21.96 -16.66
C ALA A 683 -19.53 -21.23 -17.64
N GLY A 684 -19.41 -19.90 -17.74
CA GLY A 684 -20.24 -19.05 -18.60
C GLY A 684 -21.54 -18.54 -17.96
N ASP A 685 -21.90 -18.98 -16.77
CA ASP A 685 -23.08 -18.53 -16.04
C ASP A 685 -22.76 -17.37 -15.07
N PHE A 686 -23.46 -16.24 -15.21
CA PHE A 686 -23.34 -15.06 -14.35
C PHE A 686 -24.32 -15.07 -13.16
N GLY A 687 -25.17 -16.09 -13.05
CA GLY A 687 -26.24 -16.15 -12.06
C GLY A 687 -25.77 -15.92 -10.63
N PHE A 688 -24.66 -16.52 -10.23
CA PHE A 688 -24.07 -16.36 -8.90
C PHE A 688 -23.70 -14.90 -8.58
N VAL A 689 -23.00 -14.21 -9.48
CA VAL A 689 -22.57 -12.82 -9.26
C VAL A 689 -23.75 -11.86 -9.37
N ARG A 690 -24.68 -12.12 -10.29
CA ARG A 690 -25.88 -11.30 -10.46
C ARG A 690 -26.74 -11.31 -9.19
N GLU A 691 -26.97 -12.47 -8.59
CA GLU A 691 -27.69 -12.60 -7.31
C GLU A 691 -26.97 -11.84 -6.19
N ARG A 692 -25.66 -12.00 -6.09
CA ARG A 692 -24.84 -11.36 -5.04
C ARG A 692 -24.73 -9.84 -5.17
N LEU A 693 -24.89 -9.30 -6.35
CA LEU A 693 -24.89 -7.85 -6.61
C LEU A 693 -26.30 -7.25 -6.64
N GLY A 694 -27.34 -8.06 -6.40
CA GLY A 694 -28.74 -7.61 -6.44
C GLY A 694 -29.20 -7.16 -7.83
N LEU A 695 -28.61 -7.72 -8.89
CA LEU A 695 -28.92 -7.33 -10.25
C LEU A 695 -30.14 -8.07 -10.79
N GLY A 696 -31.06 -7.32 -11.41
CA GLY A 696 -32.28 -7.87 -11.99
C GLY A 696 -32.05 -8.65 -13.29
N ALA A 697 -33.09 -9.35 -13.74
CA ALA A 697 -33.10 -10.19 -14.92
C ALA A 697 -32.85 -9.43 -16.26
N ARG A 698 -32.95 -8.10 -16.26
CA ARG A 698 -32.69 -7.25 -17.44
C ARG A 698 -31.24 -6.83 -17.62
N THR A 699 -30.32 -7.41 -16.85
CA THR A 699 -28.88 -7.14 -16.97
C THR A 699 -28.34 -7.85 -18.22
N GLU A 700 -27.70 -7.12 -19.11
CA GLU A 700 -26.96 -7.67 -20.24
C GLU A 700 -25.69 -8.35 -19.77
N GLU A 701 -25.33 -9.50 -20.33
CA GLU A 701 -24.18 -10.31 -19.92
C GLU A 701 -23.25 -10.56 -21.13
N LEU A 702 -21.95 -10.33 -20.92
CA LEU A 702 -20.92 -10.53 -21.95
C LEU A 702 -19.73 -11.25 -21.36
N ALA A 703 -19.39 -12.42 -21.90
CA ALA A 703 -18.17 -13.16 -21.54
C ALA A 703 -17.16 -13.05 -22.70
N LEU A 704 -16.01 -12.46 -22.41
CA LEU A 704 -14.91 -12.29 -23.36
C LEU A 704 -13.75 -13.18 -22.93
N PRO A 705 -13.33 -14.16 -23.76
CA PRO A 705 -12.21 -15.01 -23.45
C PRO A 705 -10.90 -14.20 -23.41
N SER A 706 -9.94 -14.71 -22.67
CA SER A 706 -8.57 -14.17 -22.74
C SER A 706 -7.99 -14.36 -24.14
N PRO A 707 -7.23 -13.38 -24.67
CA PRO A 707 -6.59 -13.47 -25.97
C PRO A 707 -5.36 -14.41 -25.96
N PHE A 708 -4.96 -14.93 -24.80
CA PHE A 708 -3.78 -15.75 -24.66
C PHE A 708 -4.06 -17.23 -24.99
N ASP A 709 -3.10 -17.88 -25.63
CA ASP A 709 -3.14 -19.31 -25.91
C ASP A 709 -2.69 -20.15 -24.70
N TYR A 710 -3.58 -20.34 -23.76
CA TYR A 710 -3.30 -21.12 -22.56
C TYR A 710 -2.90 -22.58 -22.83
N LEU A 711 -3.27 -23.16 -23.97
CA LEU A 711 -2.88 -24.54 -24.33
C LEU A 711 -1.38 -24.67 -24.48
N THR A 712 -0.72 -23.65 -25.04
CA THR A 712 0.73 -23.65 -25.27
C THR A 712 1.51 -22.90 -24.19
N GLN A 713 0.89 -21.89 -23.55
CA GLN A 713 1.54 -21.00 -22.60
C GLN A 713 1.45 -21.48 -21.15
N ALA A 714 0.43 -22.25 -20.78
CA ALA A 714 0.18 -22.64 -19.40
C ALA A 714 0.04 -24.15 -19.22
N LEU A 715 0.69 -24.69 -18.19
CA LEU A 715 0.50 -26.05 -17.72
C LEU A 715 -0.10 -26.03 -16.32
N CYS A 716 -1.21 -26.73 -16.12
CA CYS A 716 -1.80 -26.98 -14.81
C CYS A 716 -1.37 -28.37 -14.32
N ILE A 717 -0.61 -28.47 -13.25
CA ILE A 717 -0.24 -29.72 -12.62
C ILE A 717 -1.11 -29.96 -11.39
N VAL A 718 -1.84 -31.06 -11.36
CA VAL A 718 -2.56 -31.55 -10.19
C VAL A 718 -1.75 -32.68 -9.56
N ILE A 719 -1.36 -32.52 -8.31
CA ILE A 719 -0.53 -33.51 -7.61
C ILE A 719 -1.41 -34.70 -7.18
N THR A 720 -0.98 -35.93 -7.48
CA THR A 720 -1.83 -37.12 -7.31
C THR A 720 -1.70 -37.78 -5.93
N ASP A 721 -0.56 -37.65 -5.27
CA ASP A 721 -0.20 -38.38 -4.04
C ASP A 721 0.21 -37.43 -2.89
N ILE A 722 -0.17 -36.14 -2.98
CA ILE A 722 0.09 -35.23 -1.88
C ILE A 722 -0.76 -35.59 -0.67
N PRO A 723 -0.18 -35.63 0.56
CA PRO A 723 -0.95 -35.89 1.78
C PRO A 723 -2.11 -34.91 1.93
N PRO A 724 -3.19 -35.26 2.63
CA PRO A 724 -4.24 -34.32 3.01
C PRO A 724 -3.68 -33.12 3.77
N TYR A 725 -4.30 -31.94 3.62
CA TYR A 725 -3.80 -30.67 4.18
C TYR A 725 -3.75 -30.63 5.73
N ASP A 726 -4.44 -31.53 6.41
CA ASP A 726 -4.45 -31.75 7.86
C ASP A 726 -3.45 -32.84 8.32
N ASP A 727 -2.77 -33.50 7.40
CA ASP A 727 -1.70 -34.45 7.67
C ASP A 727 -0.38 -33.70 8.01
N PRO A 728 0.34 -34.11 9.07
CA PRO A 728 1.65 -33.52 9.43
C PRO A 728 2.69 -33.56 8.29
N GLU A 729 2.62 -34.52 7.38
CA GLU A 729 3.56 -34.67 6.24
C GLU A 729 3.24 -33.69 5.09
N TYR A 730 2.04 -33.12 5.05
CA TYR A 730 1.62 -32.21 3.97
C TYR A 730 2.57 -31.01 3.79
N GLU A 731 2.90 -30.31 4.88
CA GLU A 731 3.76 -29.13 4.81
C GLU A 731 5.20 -29.45 4.42
N GLN A 732 5.68 -30.66 4.76
CA GLN A 732 6.99 -31.16 4.36
C GLN A 732 7.03 -31.45 2.85
N ALA A 733 5.98 -32.10 2.33
CA ALA A 733 5.83 -32.39 0.89
C ALA A 733 5.73 -31.07 0.11
N LEU A 734 4.88 -30.14 0.54
CA LEU A 734 4.72 -28.83 -0.09
C LEU A 734 6.04 -28.03 -0.09
N ALA A 735 6.77 -28.03 1.01
CA ALA A 735 8.07 -27.36 1.10
C ALA A 735 9.13 -28.02 0.20
N THR A 736 9.11 -29.34 0.05
CA THR A 736 10.01 -30.06 -0.85
C THR A 736 9.75 -29.69 -2.30
N ILE A 737 8.48 -29.68 -2.72
CA ILE A 737 8.07 -29.26 -4.07
C ILE A 737 8.46 -27.79 -4.31
N THR A 738 8.13 -26.89 -3.38
CA THR A 738 8.40 -25.46 -3.52
C THR A 738 9.90 -25.16 -3.62
N ALA A 739 10.72 -25.80 -2.78
CA ALA A 739 12.17 -25.65 -2.82
C ALA A 739 12.78 -26.26 -4.09
N GLY A 740 12.27 -27.42 -4.52
CA GLY A 740 12.70 -28.08 -5.77
C GLY A 740 12.42 -27.24 -7.00
N ILE A 741 11.20 -26.70 -7.12
CA ILE A 741 10.81 -25.79 -8.20
C ILE A 741 11.64 -24.51 -8.15
N GLY A 742 11.73 -23.87 -6.97
CA GLY A 742 12.52 -22.65 -6.79
C GLY A 742 13.98 -22.83 -7.18
N ARG A 743 14.61 -23.96 -6.82
CA ARG A 743 15.99 -24.29 -7.24
C ARG A 743 16.08 -24.45 -8.75
N ARG A 744 15.12 -25.14 -9.34
CA ARG A 744 15.12 -25.45 -10.76
C ARG A 744 14.88 -24.23 -11.66
N LEU A 745 13.99 -23.32 -11.24
CA LEU A 745 13.67 -22.08 -11.95
C LEU A 745 14.57 -20.90 -11.54
N GLY A 746 15.53 -21.11 -10.64
CA GLY A 746 16.35 -20.04 -10.10
C GLY A 746 15.52 -18.99 -9.33
N GLY A 747 14.51 -19.40 -8.57
CA GLY A 747 13.51 -18.55 -7.93
C GLY A 747 12.20 -18.52 -8.70
N ARG A 748 11.77 -17.38 -9.22
CA ARG A 748 10.62 -17.14 -10.13
C ARG A 748 9.33 -17.87 -9.77
N THR A 749 9.12 -18.09 -8.46
CA THR A 749 8.02 -18.91 -7.93
C THR A 749 7.18 -18.11 -6.93
N LEU A 750 5.86 -18.17 -7.09
CA LEU A 750 4.87 -17.61 -6.18
C LEU A 750 4.08 -18.74 -5.51
N GLY A 751 4.14 -18.83 -4.17
CA GLY A 751 3.32 -19.76 -3.39
C GLY A 751 2.10 -19.05 -2.81
N LEU A 752 0.89 -19.51 -3.13
CA LEU A 752 -0.38 -18.97 -2.67
C LEU A 752 -0.98 -19.85 -1.56
N PHE A 753 -1.16 -19.23 -0.39
CA PHE A 753 -1.68 -19.87 0.82
C PHE A 753 -3.05 -19.31 1.21
N THR A 754 -3.83 -20.11 1.92
CA THR A 754 -5.13 -19.71 2.49
C THR A 754 -5.02 -19.19 3.93
N GLY A 755 -3.86 -19.31 4.57
CA GLY A 755 -3.65 -18.87 5.95
C GLY A 755 -2.19 -18.68 6.33
N TYR A 756 -1.95 -17.72 7.24
CA TYR A 756 -0.61 -17.34 7.70
C TYR A 756 0.14 -18.43 8.48
N GLY A 757 -0.58 -19.33 9.18
CA GLY A 757 0.05 -20.40 9.97
C GLY A 757 0.86 -21.35 9.10
N ALA A 758 0.24 -21.93 8.07
CA ALA A 758 0.90 -22.80 7.10
C ALA A 758 1.99 -22.05 6.32
N LEU A 759 1.72 -20.80 5.91
CA LEU A 759 2.71 -19.97 5.20
C LEU A 759 4.02 -19.82 6.00
N ARG A 760 3.94 -19.51 7.29
CA ARG A 760 5.12 -19.36 8.17
C ARG A 760 5.92 -20.65 8.26
N ARG A 761 5.25 -21.78 8.56
CA ARG A 761 5.92 -23.07 8.71
C ARG A 761 6.56 -23.53 7.40
N VAL A 762 5.86 -23.38 6.27
CA VAL A 762 6.43 -23.74 4.95
C VAL A 762 7.58 -22.81 4.56
N ARG A 763 7.49 -21.50 4.85
CA ARG A 763 8.59 -20.53 4.63
C ARG A 763 9.87 -20.98 5.31
N ASP A 764 9.78 -21.40 6.58
CA ASP A 764 10.94 -21.86 7.35
C ASP A 764 11.50 -23.19 6.81
N LEU A 765 10.62 -24.09 6.38
CA LEU A 765 11.01 -25.34 5.75
C LEU A 765 11.70 -25.11 4.40
N VAL A 766 11.17 -24.25 3.54
CA VAL A 766 11.74 -23.90 2.23
C VAL A 766 13.06 -23.17 2.42
N GLY A 767 13.15 -22.21 3.36
CA GLY A 767 14.36 -21.49 3.67
C GLY A 767 15.51 -22.41 4.07
N ARG A 768 15.25 -23.41 4.93
CA ARG A 768 16.26 -24.44 5.29
C ARG A 768 16.70 -25.28 4.08
N ARG A 769 15.76 -25.65 3.20
CA ARG A 769 16.07 -26.46 2.00
C ARG A 769 16.85 -25.68 0.94
N LEU A 770 16.65 -24.37 0.86
CA LEU A 770 17.36 -23.47 -0.07
C LEU A 770 18.59 -22.81 0.56
N ALA A 771 18.92 -23.12 1.81
CA ALA A 771 20.14 -22.62 2.45
C ALA A 771 21.38 -23.00 1.61
N GLY A 772 22.27 -22.00 1.39
CA GLY A 772 23.46 -22.16 0.55
C GLY A 772 23.20 -22.01 -0.97
N SER A 773 21.95 -21.95 -1.41
CA SER A 773 21.61 -21.53 -2.77
C SER A 773 21.52 -19.99 -2.83
N GLN A 774 21.72 -19.41 -4.01
CA GLN A 774 21.56 -17.95 -4.19
C GLN A 774 20.09 -17.54 -4.38
N ILE A 775 19.15 -18.24 -3.75
CA ILE A 775 17.72 -18.03 -3.89
C ILE A 775 17.17 -17.50 -2.57
N SER A 776 16.55 -16.34 -2.64
CA SER A 776 15.87 -15.70 -1.49
C SER A 776 14.48 -16.29 -1.29
N VAL A 777 14.07 -16.48 -0.04
CA VAL A 777 12.70 -16.87 0.31
C VAL A 777 12.08 -15.76 1.13
N VAL A 778 11.06 -15.12 0.58
CA VAL A 778 10.36 -14.01 1.24
C VAL A 778 8.88 -14.32 1.42
N ALA A 779 8.31 -13.89 2.53
CA ALA A 779 6.96 -14.22 2.92
C ALA A 779 6.19 -13.01 3.45
N GLN A 780 4.93 -12.93 3.08
CA GLN A 780 4.02 -11.88 3.53
C GLN A 780 3.88 -11.85 5.06
N GLY A 781 4.02 -10.65 5.62
CA GLY A 781 3.87 -10.42 7.06
C GLY A 781 5.08 -10.84 7.91
N LEU A 782 6.16 -11.31 7.28
CA LEU A 782 7.43 -11.65 7.92
C LEU A 782 8.59 -10.80 7.38
N ASP A 783 8.72 -10.73 6.07
CA ASP A 783 9.92 -10.18 5.42
C ASP A 783 9.67 -8.79 4.78
N GLY A 784 8.48 -8.22 4.95
CA GLY A 784 8.17 -6.88 4.47
C GLY A 784 6.69 -6.65 4.15
N THR A 785 6.40 -5.43 3.68
CA THR A 785 5.08 -5.07 3.17
C THR A 785 4.86 -5.67 1.79
N ARG A 786 3.60 -5.84 1.38
CA ARG A 786 3.24 -6.34 0.04
C ARG A 786 4.00 -5.63 -1.08
N ARG A 787 4.08 -4.30 -1.03
CA ARG A 787 4.76 -3.49 -2.07
C ARG A 787 6.26 -3.77 -2.11
N GLN A 788 6.92 -3.85 -0.94
CA GLN A 788 8.35 -4.16 -0.85
C GLN A 788 8.65 -5.57 -1.34
N LEU A 789 7.81 -6.55 -0.97
CA LEU A 789 7.98 -7.93 -1.41
C LEU A 789 7.82 -8.07 -2.93
N LEU A 790 6.84 -7.37 -3.52
CA LEU A 790 6.65 -7.36 -4.97
C LEU A 790 7.80 -6.67 -5.70
N ALA A 791 8.24 -5.51 -5.22
CA ALA A 791 9.38 -4.81 -5.80
C ALA A 791 10.64 -5.68 -5.75
N SER A 792 10.94 -6.26 -4.59
CA SER A 792 12.07 -7.19 -4.43
C SER A 792 11.96 -8.42 -5.32
N PHE A 793 10.74 -8.96 -5.51
CA PHE A 793 10.52 -10.12 -6.37
C PHE A 793 10.75 -9.81 -7.87
N VAL A 794 10.36 -8.61 -8.31
CA VAL A 794 10.57 -8.15 -9.70
C VAL A 794 12.04 -7.78 -9.94
N GLU A 795 12.67 -7.08 -8.99
CA GLU A 795 14.07 -6.66 -9.08
C GLU A 795 15.05 -7.84 -8.97
N ASN A 796 14.71 -8.83 -8.14
CA ASN A 796 15.50 -10.04 -7.96
C ASN A 796 14.68 -11.30 -8.32
N PRO A 797 14.73 -11.76 -9.57
CA PRO A 797 14.03 -13.00 -9.99
C PRO A 797 14.47 -14.25 -9.23
N ARG A 798 15.64 -14.24 -8.56
CA ARG A 798 16.10 -15.34 -7.71
C ARG A 798 15.36 -15.38 -6.37
N THR A 799 14.05 -15.25 -6.43
CA THR A 799 13.20 -15.19 -5.23
C THR A 799 12.05 -16.19 -5.32
N VAL A 800 11.77 -16.85 -4.20
CA VAL A 800 10.52 -17.57 -3.94
C VAL A 800 9.68 -16.70 -3.03
N LEU A 801 8.53 -16.24 -3.52
CA LEU A 801 7.61 -15.37 -2.79
C LEU A 801 6.43 -16.18 -2.27
N LEU A 802 6.13 -16.10 -0.99
CA LEU A 802 4.99 -16.75 -0.36
C LEU A 802 3.97 -15.71 0.13
N GLY A 803 2.70 -15.84 -0.30
CA GLY A 803 1.66 -14.90 0.03
C GLY A 803 0.32 -15.54 0.38
N THR A 804 -0.56 -14.76 1.03
CA THR A 804 -1.94 -15.15 1.35
C THR A 804 -2.94 -14.41 0.47
N SER A 805 -4.19 -14.27 0.89
CA SER A 805 -5.32 -13.73 0.12
C SER A 805 -5.01 -12.48 -0.72
N THR A 806 -4.24 -11.53 -0.20
CA THR A 806 -3.89 -10.31 -0.93
C THR A 806 -2.92 -10.52 -2.10
N PHE A 807 -2.29 -11.70 -2.19
CA PHE A 807 -1.45 -12.11 -3.30
C PHE A 807 -2.18 -12.97 -4.33
N TRP A 808 -3.40 -13.44 -4.02
CA TRP A 808 -4.28 -14.06 -5.01
C TRP A 808 -4.75 -13.07 -6.06
N GLU A 809 -4.77 -11.76 -5.71
CA GLU A 809 -5.32 -10.68 -6.52
C GLU A 809 -4.37 -9.48 -6.63
N GLY A 810 -4.52 -8.68 -7.69
CA GLY A 810 -3.82 -7.40 -7.84
C GLY A 810 -2.29 -7.45 -7.88
N ILE A 811 -1.70 -8.58 -8.27
CA ILE A 811 -0.26 -8.69 -8.56
C ILE A 811 -0.09 -8.52 -10.06
N ASP A 812 0.73 -7.56 -10.43
CA ASP A 812 1.21 -7.40 -11.80
C ASP A 812 2.73 -7.62 -11.79
N VAL A 813 3.14 -8.85 -12.12
CA VAL A 813 4.55 -9.25 -12.24
C VAL A 813 4.79 -9.56 -13.71
N PRO A 814 5.64 -8.80 -14.40
CA PRO A 814 5.89 -9.00 -15.82
C PRO A 814 6.68 -10.29 -16.10
N GLY A 815 6.24 -11.02 -17.10
CA GLY A 815 6.92 -12.04 -17.87
C GLY A 815 7.83 -12.99 -17.08
N ASP A 816 9.09 -12.94 -17.38
CA ASP A 816 10.12 -13.88 -16.89
C ASP A 816 10.34 -13.86 -15.36
N ALA A 817 9.82 -12.89 -14.63
CA ALA A 817 9.97 -12.84 -13.18
C ALA A 817 9.07 -13.87 -12.45
N LEU A 818 7.99 -14.34 -13.06
CA LEU A 818 7.06 -15.34 -12.51
C LEU A 818 6.83 -16.48 -13.51
N GLN A 819 7.37 -17.64 -13.24
CA GLN A 819 7.24 -18.84 -14.09
C GLN A 819 6.46 -19.98 -13.43
N CYS A 820 6.29 -19.96 -12.11
CA CYS A 820 5.49 -20.95 -11.41
C CYS A 820 4.63 -20.34 -10.31
N VAL A 821 3.35 -20.73 -10.31
CA VAL A 821 2.40 -20.44 -9.21
C VAL A 821 2.06 -21.76 -8.51
N ILE A 822 2.31 -21.84 -7.22
CA ILE A 822 1.96 -23.00 -6.39
C ILE A 822 0.73 -22.63 -5.55
N ILE A 823 -0.37 -23.32 -5.77
CA ILE A 823 -1.58 -23.20 -4.97
C ILE A 823 -1.55 -24.28 -3.91
N ALA A 824 -1.22 -23.86 -2.70
CA ALA A 824 -1.04 -24.77 -1.57
C ALA A 824 -2.34 -25.51 -1.20
N LYS A 825 -3.48 -24.83 -1.25
CA LYS A 825 -4.78 -25.38 -0.87
C LYS A 825 -5.89 -24.70 -1.65
N LEU A 826 -6.94 -25.42 -1.99
CA LEU A 826 -8.16 -24.85 -2.59
C LEU A 826 -8.72 -23.73 -1.69
N PRO A 827 -9.04 -22.55 -2.26
CA PRO A 827 -9.38 -21.33 -1.50
C PRO A 827 -10.83 -21.31 -0.99
N PHE A 828 -11.27 -22.38 -0.34
CA PHE A 828 -12.58 -22.42 0.30
C PHE A 828 -12.63 -21.42 1.45
N ALA A 829 -13.78 -20.78 1.58
CA ALA A 829 -14.09 -19.98 2.75
C ALA A 829 -14.04 -20.83 4.03
N VAL A 830 -13.68 -20.21 5.15
CA VAL A 830 -13.59 -20.89 6.44
C VAL A 830 -15.02 -21.21 6.93
N PRO A 831 -15.39 -22.46 7.17
CA PRO A 831 -16.77 -22.81 7.56
C PRO A 831 -17.22 -22.20 8.89
N THR A 832 -16.27 -21.81 9.74
CA THR A 832 -16.55 -21.14 11.02
C THR A 832 -16.61 -19.63 10.93
N ASP A 833 -16.41 -19.06 9.74
CA ASP A 833 -16.57 -17.62 9.52
C ASP A 833 -18.04 -17.20 9.75
N PRO A 834 -18.29 -16.21 10.62
CA PRO A 834 -19.64 -15.81 10.98
C PRO A 834 -20.49 -15.37 9.78
N LEU A 835 -19.90 -14.65 8.85
CA LEU A 835 -20.60 -14.14 7.67
C LEU A 835 -20.94 -15.27 6.69
N VAL A 836 -20.01 -16.20 6.48
CA VAL A 836 -20.23 -17.39 5.64
C VAL A 836 -21.37 -18.25 6.22
N ARG A 837 -21.37 -18.47 7.52
CA ARG A 837 -22.43 -19.21 8.21
C ARG A 837 -23.79 -18.53 8.07
N ALA A 838 -23.84 -17.21 8.27
CA ALA A 838 -25.09 -16.45 8.14
C ALA A 838 -25.63 -16.50 6.70
N ARG A 839 -24.79 -16.29 5.70
CA ARG A 839 -25.17 -16.34 4.27
C ARG A 839 -25.63 -17.70 3.78
N THR A 840 -25.15 -18.74 4.44
CA THR A 840 -25.46 -20.12 4.05
C THR A 840 -26.59 -20.76 4.87
N ALA A 841 -27.01 -20.12 5.95
CA ALA A 841 -28.00 -20.70 6.91
C ALA A 841 -29.34 -21.08 6.28
N GLU A 842 -29.84 -20.31 5.32
CA GLU A 842 -31.11 -20.49 4.69
C GLU A 842 -31.04 -21.24 3.33
N LEU A 843 -29.82 -21.53 2.85
CA LEU A 843 -29.64 -22.19 1.57
C LEU A 843 -29.90 -23.70 1.68
N ARG A 844 -30.60 -24.26 0.71
CA ARG A 844 -30.86 -25.72 0.65
C ARG A 844 -29.57 -26.51 0.39
N ASP A 845 -28.67 -25.95 -0.40
CA ASP A 845 -27.34 -26.51 -0.69
C ASP A 845 -26.26 -25.44 -0.43
N PRO A 846 -25.87 -25.22 0.84
CA PRO A 846 -24.85 -24.22 1.19
C PRO A 846 -23.52 -24.39 0.46
N PHE A 847 -23.10 -25.62 0.26
CA PHE A 847 -21.83 -25.91 -0.39
C PHE A 847 -21.89 -25.66 -1.91
N GLY A 848 -22.89 -26.22 -2.61
CA GLY A 848 -22.99 -26.13 -4.08
C GLY A 848 -23.39 -24.73 -4.56
N SER A 849 -24.23 -24.00 -3.79
CA SER A 849 -24.77 -22.70 -4.20
C SER A 849 -23.92 -21.51 -3.77
N TYR A 850 -23.04 -21.66 -2.74
CA TYR A 850 -22.28 -20.54 -2.18
C TYR A 850 -20.78 -20.84 -2.07
N VAL A 851 -20.40 -21.88 -1.28
CA VAL A 851 -18.99 -22.09 -0.90
C VAL A 851 -18.14 -22.54 -2.09
N LEU A 852 -18.66 -23.42 -2.92
CA LEU A 852 -17.96 -23.92 -4.10
C LEU A 852 -17.83 -22.86 -5.21
N PRO A 853 -18.87 -22.14 -5.61
CA PRO A 853 -18.78 -21.03 -6.56
C PRO A 853 -17.73 -19.99 -6.19
N GLU A 854 -17.73 -19.53 -4.93
CA GLU A 854 -16.76 -18.57 -4.43
C GLU A 854 -15.30 -19.10 -4.50
N ALA A 855 -15.10 -20.36 -4.10
CA ALA A 855 -13.78 -21.00 -4.18
C ALA A 855 -13.30 -21.15 -5.63
N VAL A 856 -14.18 -21.46 -6.58
CA VAL A 856 -13.87 -21.54 -8.01
C VAL A 856 -13.43 -20.19 -8.56
N ILE A 857 -14.14 -19.11 -8.26
CA ILE A 857 -13.77 -17.74 -8.68
C ILE A 857 -12.38 -17.39 -8.15
N ARG A 858 -12.11 -17.62 -6.87
CA ARG A 858 -10.81 -17.36 -6.25
C ARG A 858 -9.68 -18.19 -6.87
N LEU A 859 -9.93 -19.46 -7.19
CA LEU A 859 -8.94 -20.31 -7.87
C LEU A 859 -8.58 -19.75 -9.25
N ARG A 860 -9.58 -19.34 -10.04
CA ARG A 860 -9.39 -18.71 -11.36
C ARG A 860 -8.54 -17.44 -11.26
N GLN A 861 -8.75 -16.62 -10.21
CA GLN A 861 -7.95 -15.42 -9.97
C GLN A 861 -6.49 -15.75 -9.70
N GLY A 862 -6.22 -16.75 -8.88
CA GLY A 862 -4.86 -17.26 -8.62
C GLY A 862 -4.19 -17.80 -9.88
N PHE A 863 -4.92 -18.54 -10.69
CA PHE A 863 -4.44 -19.05 -11.97
C PHE A 863 -4.08 -17.92 -12.96
N GLY A 864 -4.92 -16.90 -13.04
CA GLY A 864 -4.76 -15.74 -13.91
C GLY A 864 -3.54 -14.85 -13.60
N ARG A 865 -2.75 -15.17 -12.55
CA ARG A 865 -1.50 -14.45 -12.24
C ARG A 865 -0.35 -14.83 -13.16
N LEU A 866 -0.42 -16.00 -13.79
CA LEU A 866 0.68 -16.60 -14.52
C LEU A 866 0.92 -15.98 -15.90
N ILE A 867 -0.12 -15.78 -16.70
CA ILE A 867 -0.03 -15.32 -18.09
C ILE A 867 -0.54 -13.87 -18.21
N ARG A 868 0.31 -12.95 -18.69
CA ARG A 868 0.06 -11.50 -18.81
C ARG A 868 0.29 -10.97 -20.22
N SER A 869 1.16 -11.66 -20.99
CA SER A 869 1.52 -11.28 -22.34
C SER A 869 1.47 -12.50 -23.27
N GLY A 870 1.50 -12.27 -24.58
CA GLY A 870 1.57 -13.32 -25.58
C GLY A 870 2.85 -14.16 -25.54
N THR A 871 3.88 -13.68 -24.82
CA THR A 871 5.18 -14.37 -24.70
C THR A 871 5.37 -15.08 -23.37
N ASP A 872 4.50 -14.85 -22.37
CA ASP A 872 4.62 -15.50 -21.06
C ASP A 872 4.39 -17.00 -21.17
N ARG A 873 5.13 -17.76 -20.37
CA ARG A 873 4.99 -19.19 -20.25
C ARG A 873 5.24 -19.65 -18.83
N GLY A 874 4.38 -20.53 -18.30
CA GLY A 874 4.58 -20.98 -16.93
C GLY A 874 3.65 -22.11 -16.49
N VAL A 875 3.80 -22.51 -15.23
CA VAL A 875 3.11 -23.65 -14.64
C VAL A 875 2.34 -23.23 -13.39
N VAL A 876 1.10 -23.70 -13.28
CA VAL A 876 0.34 -23.67 -12.02
C VAL A 876 0.35 -25.06 -11.40
N VAL A 877 0.83 -25.18 -10.18
CA VAL A 877 0.84 -26.44 -9.43
C VAL A 877 -0.23 -26.37 -8.33
N ILE A 878 -1.19 -27.29 -8.33
CA ILE A 878 -2.24 -27.36 -7.31
C ILE A 878 -1.93 -28.53 -6.38
N ALA A 879 -1.60 -28.17 -5.13
CA ALA A 879 -1.18 -29.13 -4.10
C ALA A 879 -2.32 -29.45 -3.13
N ASP A 880 -3.44 -29.95 -3.64
CA ASP A 880 -4.62 -30.30 -2.83
C ASP A 880 -5.21 -31.64 -3.22
N SER A 881 -5.12 -32.63 -2.33
CA SER A 881 -5.60 -33.98 -2.54
C SER A 881 -7.10 -34.10 -2.84
N ARG A 882 -7.88 -33.08 -2.50
CA ARG A 882 -9.33 -33.03 -2.76
C ARG A 882 -9.66 -32.97 -4.25
N LEU A 883 -8.76 -32.49 -5.11
CA LEU A 883 -8.92 -32.55 -6.56
C LEU A 883 -8.83 -33.99 -7.13
N GLN A 884 -8.35 -34.95 -6.33
CA GLN A 884 -8.32 -36.39 -6.71
C GLN A 884 -9.50 -37.14 -6.10
N THR A 885 -9.97 -36.74 -4.92
CA THR A 885 -10.83 -37.56 -4.05
C THR A 885 -12.27 -37.09 -3.99
N ARG A 886 -12.60 -35.89 -4.52
CA ARG A 886 -13.92 -35.27 -4.37
C ARG A 886 -14.63 -35.06 -5.70
N ASP A 887 -15.91 -35.30 -5.77
CA ASP A 887 -16.74 -35.17 -6.98
C ASP A 887 -16.78 -33.76 -7.56
N TYR A 888 -16.65 -32.74 -6.71
CA TYR A 888 -16.62 -31.35 -7.15
C TYR A 888 -15.30 -30.95 -7.85
N ALA A 889 -14.28 -31.79 -7.84
CA ALA A 889 -12.99 -31.51 -8.47
C ALA A 889 -13.13 -31.11 -9.95
N ARG A 890 -14.07 -31.75 -10.65
CA ARG A 890 -14.38 -31.46 -12.06
C ARG A 890 -14.79 -29.99 -12.26
N ARG A 891 -15.61 -29.40 -11.36
CA ARG A 891 -16.06 -28.01 -11.46
C ARG A 891 -14.93 -27.02 -11.35
N PHE A 892 -13.90 -27.30 -10.54
CA PHE A 892 -12.70 -26.48 -10.46
C PHE A 892 -11.89 -26.50 -11.76
N LEU A 893 -11.67 -27.71 -12.31
CA LEU A 893 -10.86 -27.87 -13.51
C LEU A 893 -11.56 -27.31 -14.77
N GLU A 894 -12.86 -27.51 -14.91
CA GLU A 894 -13.67 -26.96 -16.01
C GLU A 894 -13.77 -25.43 -15.99
N ALA A 895 -13.65 -24.82 -14.81
CA ALA A 895 -13.71 -23.36 -14.67
C ALA A 895 -12.35 -22.68 -14.92
N LEU A 896 -11.24 -23.40 -14.96
CA LEU A 896 -9.93 -22.83 -15.28
C LEU A 896 -9.86 -22.40 -16.76
N PRO A 897 -8.97 -21.45 -17.11
CA PRO A 897 -8.62 -21.21 -18.50
C PRO A 897 -8.23 -22.52 -19.21
N PRO A 898 -8.43 -22.64 -20.52
CA PRO A 898 -8.22 -23.88 -21.26
C PRO A 898 -6.72 -24.27 -21.37
N ALA A 899 -6.07 -24.51 -20.24
CA ALA A 899 -4.68 -24.94 -20.14
C ALA A 899 -4.56 -26.48 -20.19
N THR A 900 -3.39 -26.97 -20.60
CA THR A 900 -3.09 -28.40 -20.51
C THR A 900 -3.04 -28.84 -19.05
N VAL A 901 -3.81 -29.86 -18.65
CA VAL A 901 -3.85 -30.41 -17.31
C VAL A 901 -3.03 -31.70 -17.25
N ALA A 902 -1.96 -31.69 -16.46
CA ALA A 902 -1.16 -32.90 -16.14
C ALA A 902 -1.45 -33.37 -14.71
N ARG A 903 -1.33 -34.67 -14.50
CA ARG A 903 -1.45 -35.32 -13.18
C ARG A 903 -0.10 -35.98 -12.86
N GLU A 904 0.56 -35.47 -11.81
CA GLU A 904 1.91 -35.92 -11.47
C GLU A 904 2.00 -36.32 -9.99
N PRO A 905 2.78 -37.35 -9.65
CA PRO A 905 3.12 -37.59 -8.25
C PRO A 905 4.08 -36.51 -7.74
N VAL A 906 4.18 -36.33 -6.42
CA VAL A 906 5.11 -35.37 -5.76
C VAL A 906 6.52 -35.48 -6.37
N SER A 907 7.00 -36.67 -6.62
CA SER A 907 8.33 -36.93 -7.18
C SER A 907 8.52 -36.45 -8.64
N GLY A 908 7.43 -36.36 -9.41
CA GLY A 908 7.47 -35.99 -10.84
C GLY A 908 7.29 -34.46 -11.07
N VAL A 909 6.69 -33.74 -10.13
CA VAL A 909 6.30 -32.35 -10.33
C VAL A 909 7.44 -31.43 -10.77
N VAL A 910 8.61 -31.51 -10.10
CA VAL A 910 9.75 -30.63 -10.38
C VAL A 910 10.31 -30.87 -11.80
N ALA A 911 10.41 -32.13 -12.21
CA ALA A 911 10.86 -32.51 -13.56
C ALA A 911 9.87 -31.99 -14.62
N ARG A 912 8.57 -32.16 -14.39
CA ARG A 912 7.52 -31.71 -15.31
C ARG A 912 7.48 -30.18 -15.46
N VAL A 913 7.65 -29.42 -14.36
CA VAL A 913 7.77 -27.97 -14.40
C VAL A 913 8.98 -27.56 -15.24
N ALA A 914 10.14 -28.17 -15.00
CA ALA A 914 11.35 -27.85 -15.75
C ALA A 914 11.23 -28.14 -17.25
N GLU A 915 10.63 -29.29 -17.62
CA GLU A 915 10.38 -29.65 -18.99
C GLU A 915 9.51 -28.61 -19.72
N PHE A 916 8.42 -28.17 -19.06
CA PHE A 916 7.47 -27.24 -19.69
C PHE A 916 8.06 -25.84 -19.85
N VAL A 917 8.79 -25.33 -18.86
CA VAL A 917 9.34 -23.97 -18.91
C VAL A 917 10.61 -23.86 -19.76
N GLY A 918 11.22 -24.99 -20.11
CA GLY A 918 12.43 -25.02 -20.96
C GLY A 918 13.73 -24.71 -20.21
N GLY A 919 13.77 -25.01 -18.90
CA GLY A 919 14.94 -24.78 -18.04
C GLY A 919 16.11 -25.67 -18.44
N THR A 920 17.24 -25.08 -18.87
CA THR A 920 18.52 -25.77 -19.07
C THR A 920 19.01 -26.39 -17.76
N VAL A 921 19.35 -27.65 -17.82
CA VAL A 921 19.90 -28.40 -16.68
C VAL A 921 21.34 -27.92 -16.44
N ASP A 922 21.58 -27.10 -15.44
CA ASP A 922 22.89 -27.07 -14.83
C ASP A 922 23.11 -28.35 -14.01
N GLY A 923 24.22 -29.01 -14.31
CA GLY A 923 24.61 -30.35 -13.99
C GLY A 923 24.14 -30.94 -12.67
N GLY A 924 23.66 -32.12 -12.79
CA GLY A 924 23.14 -33.07 -11.84
C GLY A 924 23.78 -33.11 -10.46
N GLU A 925 22.93 -32.89 -9.46
CA GLU A 925 23.00 -33.59 -8.20
C GLU A 925 21.63 -34.19 -7.92
N SER A 926 21.62 -35.51 -7.78
CA SER A 926 20.44 -36.25 -7.34
C SER A 926 20.10 -35.87 -5.92
N ILE A 927 18.88 -35.38 -5.71
CA ILE A 927 18.36 -35.05 -4.38
C ILE A 927 18.13 -36.36 -3.65
N PRO A 928 18.75 -36.58 -2.47
CA PRO A 928 18.34 -37.66 -1.59
C PRO A 928 16.92 -37.38 -1.07
N TRP A 929 16.04 -38.33 -1.24
CA TRP A 929 14.65 -38.33 -0.76
C TRP A 929 14.56 -38.49 0.78
#